data_4848d59afa0184f38783ea6112b72b6e
#
_entry.id   4848d59afa0184f38783ea6112b72b6e
#
_cell.length_a   1.000
_cell.length_b   1.000
_cell.length_c   1.000
_cell.angle_alpha   90.00
_cell.angle_beta   90.00
_cell.angle_gamma   90.00
#
_symmetry.space_group_name_H-M   'P 1'
#
loop_
_entity.id
_entity.type
_entity.pdbx_description
1 polymer ?
#
loop_
_entity_poly.entity_id
_entity_poly.type
_entity_poly.pdbx_seq_one_letter_code
_entity_poly.pdbx_strand_id
1 'polypeptide(L)'
;MIFIPMGGPQAHAKLESFASKWSFKLRKSNRMIGKNLLHLSLPGSDSAQRYVDAPPLRSELFSADQMQQHGKTLAGSHKLSPGGTPDRLLARLAENQGVLLGVRSLLTAAVKTNRRITPAGEWLLDNFYLIEEQIRTAEKHLPKAYSRELPRLLNGPSAGLPRVYDIALETISHGDGRVDPESLSSFVAAYQTVTALNLGELWALPIMLRLALIENLRRVGAQIAADRIGRNRADYWADQITETAEKDPKSLILVIADMARSSPPMVGSFVAEFARRLQGQGPALALPLTWIEQRLSESGRTIKQLVQSENQQQAADQVSMSNSIGSLRLLGAMDWREFVETLSAVEQVLREDRGGVYGKMDFSTRDRYRHTVEKIAKSSRRSEPEVAREAIQLAREGAARKGSDDRAEHVGFYLIDKGLEQLERKVEVRLSASEAFRKVSREFPLPLYIGTITLITMVVAATLVAKAHASAFHGWALGLFGILSLLCASQLAVALVNWLATLLATPHPLPRMDFSKGIPPEHRALVVVPTILVSAQNVEDLIEALEVRFLANRDDNLHFGLLTDFRDAHEETLPEDEPLLRLAQKKIKGLNQKYKSANDDVFFLFHRPRKWNPQERIWMGYERKRGKLAELNSFLRGGSRDRFSLVVGDTAILANVKYVISLDTDTQLPRDSARQLVGAMAHPLNRARYDENKQRVCDGYGILQPGVGASLSGANQSRYARLFGSEPGIDPYTRVVSDVYQDLFGEGSFIGKGIYDVDAVERALTGRLPENRILSHDLLEGCYARSGLLSDVQLYEEYPSRYSADVSRRRRWIRGDWQLVRWLLPRVPGFSGRRQKNPLSALSLWKLFDNLRRSLMPSALTLLLLLGWTAL
;
A
#
# COMPACT_ATOMS: atom_id res chain seq x y z
N MET A 1 3.22 1.94 -0.25
CA MET A 1 3.03 2.86 -1.38
C MET A 1 1.59 2.70 -1.86
N ILE A 2 0.66 3.48 -1.32
CA ILE A 2 -0.76 3.39 -1.68
C ILE A 2 -0.98 4.39 -2.81
N PHE A 3 -1.15 3.89 -4.02
CA PHE A 3 -1.63 4.68 -5.15
C PHE A 3 -3.14 4.93 -4.97
N ILE A 4 -3.52 6.20 -4.80
CA ILE A 4 -4.91 6.63 -4.95
C ILE A 4 -5.13 6.90 -6.44
N PRO A 5 -6.14 6.31 -7.10
CA PRO A 5 -6.44 6.60 -8.49
C PRO A 5 -6.97 8.02 -8.64
N MET A 6 -6.44 8.74 -9.60
CA MET A 6 -6.90 10.05 -10.05
C MET A 6 -8.35 9.96 -10.54
N GLY A 7 -9.26 10.57 -9.84
CA GLY A 7 -10.65 10.76 -10.28
C GLY A 7 -10.72 11.76 -11.43
N GLY A 8 -11.79 11.64 -12.25
CA GLY A 8 -12.02 12.38 -13.46
C GLY A 8 -12.17 13.91 -13.32
N PRO A 9 -12.58 14.64 -14.38
CA PRO A 9 -12.48 16.11 -14.51
C PRO A 9 -13.06 16.94 -13.36
N GLN A 10 -13.96 16.40 -12.57
CA GLN A 10 -14.51 17.08 -11.39
C GLN A 10 -13.57 17.09 -10.18
N ALA A 11 -12.60 16.19 -10.12
CA ALA A 11 -11.56 16.20 -9.08
C ALA A 11 -10.47 17.23 -9.42
N HIS A 12 -10.17 17.44 -10.69
CA HIS A 12 -9.26 18.50 -11.16
C HIS A 12 -9.80 19.88 -10.84
N ALA A 13 -11.09 20.14 -11.08
CA ALA A 13 -11.73 21.42 -10.77
C ALA A 13 -11.78 21.70 -9.24
N LYS A 14 -11.94 20.66 -8.41
CA LYS A 14 -11.85 20.81 -6.95
C LYS A 14 -10.41 21.02 -6.47
N LEU A 15 -9.42 20.39 -7.09
CA LEU A 15 -7.99 20.59 -6.80
C LEU A 15 -7.52 21.98 -7.25
N GLU A 16 -7.97 22.47 -8.41
CA GLU A 16 -7.68 23.84 -8.86
C GLU A 16 -8.38 24.89 -7.99
N SER A 17 -9.63 24.66 -7.57
CA SER A 17 -10.31 25.51 -6.59
C SER A 17 -9.65 25.48 -5.22
N PHE A 18 -9.10 24.33 -4.79
CA PHE A 18 -8.36 24.21 -3.55
C PHE A 18 -6.97 24.84 -3.68
N ALA A 19 -6.28 24.64 -4.78
CA ALA A 19 -4.99 25.26 -5.08
C ALA A 19 -5.14 26.79 -5.26
N SER A 20 -6.21 27.29 -5.87
CA SER A 20 -6.49 28.72 -6.01
C SER A 20 -6.84 29.38 -4.65
N LYS A 21 -7.62 28.71 -3.80
CA LYS A 21 -7.90 29.18 -2.43
C LYS A 21 -6.65 29.15 -1.54
N TRP A 22 -5.76 28.18 -1.74
CA TRP A 22 -4.49 28.10 -1.05
C TRP A 22 -3.48 29.12 -1.58
N SER A 23 -3.39 29.31 -2.88
CA SER A 23 -2.54 30.36 -3.47
C SER A 23 -3.04 31.76 -3.11
N PHE A 24 -4.34 31.97 -2.95
CA PHE A 24 -4.91 33.22 -2.48
C PHE A 24 -4.64 33.46 -0.98
N LYS A 25 -4.69 32.41 -0.16
CA LYS A 25 -4.29 32.50 1.27
C LYS A 25 -2.78 32.71 1.43
N LEU A 26 -1.95 32.05 0.62
CA LEU A 26 -0.49 32.27 0.55
C LEU A 26 -0.15 33.67 0.02
N ARG A 27 -0.87 34.16 -1.00
CA ARG A 27 -0.67 35.55 -1.49
C ARG A 27 -1.12 36.59 -0.49
N LYS A 28 -2.15 36.32 0.30
CA LYS A 28 -2.60 37.22 1.37
C LYS A 28 -1.65 37.20 2.58
N SER A 29 -1.11 36.02 2.93
CA SER A 29 -0.04 35.87 3.93
C SER A 29 1.26 36.53 3.45
N ASN A 30 1.68 36.27 2.19
CA ASN A 30 2.85 36.92 1.61
C ASN A 30 2.72 38.43 1.42
N ARG A 31 1.51 38.97 1.17
CA ARG A 31 1.27 40.42 1.14
C ARG A 31 1.35 41.04 2.53
N MET A 32 0.92 40.34 3.58
CA MET A 32 1.08 40.82 4.95
C MET A 32 2.54 40.69 5.42
N ILE A 33 3.21 39.59 5.10
CA ILE A 33 4.64 39.37 5.41
C ILE A 33 5.51 40.35 4.61
N GLY A 34 5.22 40.55 3.31
CA GLY A 34 5.95 41.53 2.47
C GLY A 34 5.80 42.98 2.91
N LYS A 35 4.62 43.41 3.37
CA LYS A 35 4.43 44.75 3.96
C LYS A 35 5.12 44.90 5.31
N ASN A 36 5.15 43.85 6.13
CA ASN A 36 5.88 43.88 7.39
C ASN A 36 7.42 43.81 7.21
N LEU A 37 7.91 43.17 6.13
CA LEU A 37 9.36 43.16 5.81
C LEU A 37 9.87 44.49 5.28
N LEU A 38 9.06 45.28 4.60
CA LEU A 38 9.41 46.66 4.18
C LEU A 38 9.48 47.61 5.39
N HIS A 39 8.74 47.37 6.46
CA HIS A 39 8.87 48.07 7.71
C HIS A 39 10.07 47.67 8.59
N LEU A 40 10.74 46.53 8.27
CA LEU A 40 11.94 46.02 8.96
C LEU A 40 13.23 46.80 8.58
N SER A 41 13.17 47.71 7.62
CA SER A 41 14.29 48.57 7.19
C SER A 41 14.32 49.97 7.91
N LEU A 42 13.35 50.26 8.77
CA LEU A 42 13.34 51.53 9.51
C LEU A 42 13.94 51.40 10.92
N PRO A 43 14.80 52.33 11.35
CA PRO A 43 15.34 52.34 12.70
C PRO A 43 14.20 52.63 13.70
N GLY A 44 13.93 51.69 14.60
CA GLY A 44 13.01 51.93 15.74
C GLY A 44 11.97 50.82 16.05
N SER A 45 11.97 49.67 15.42
CA SER A 45 11.02 48.59 15.74
C SER A 45 11.67 47.40 16.46
N ASP A 46 11.03 46.91 17.54
CA ASP A 46 11.32 45.66 18.31
C ASP A 46 11.28 44.37 17.49
N SER A 47 11.64 44.45 16.21
CA SER A 47 11.43 43.37 15.23
C SER A 47 12.37 42.18 15.40
N ALA A 48 13.52 42.34 16.05
CA ALA A 48 14.46 41.23 16.29
C ALA A 48 13.94 40.26 17.37
N GLN A 49 13.23 40.77 18.37
CA GLN A 49 12.69 39.97 19.47
C GLN A 49 11.56 39.03 19.07
N ARG A 50 10.88 39.26 17.93
CA ARG A 50 9.80 38.41 17.42
C ARG A 50 10.27 37.07 16.87
N TYR A 51 11.54 36.87 16.58
CA TYR A 51 12.09 35.63 16.03
C TYR A 51 12.70 34.71 17.10
N VAL A 52 13.13 35.22 18.23
CA VAL A 52 13.91 34.49 19.24
C VAL A 52 13.04 34.17 20.47
N ASP A 53 12.02 33.30 20.26
CA ASP A 53 11.20 32.81 21.38
C ASP A 53 11.82 31.62 22.12
N ALA A 54 12.75 30.89 21.49
CA ALA A 54 13.42 29.75 22.09
C ALA A 54 14.82 29.50 21.48
N PRO A 55 15.84 29.16 22.29
CA PRO A 55 17.18 28.85 21.80
C PRO A 55 17.16 27.60 20.91
N PRO A 56 18.17 27.41 20.05
CA PRO A 56 18.37 26.13 19.31
C PRO A 56 18.35 24.94 20.26
N LEU A 57 17.89 23.78 19.72
CA LEU A 57 17.88 22.52 20.48
C LEU A 57 19.32 21.98 20.57
N ARG A 58 20.04 22.51 21.56
CA ARG A 58 21.43 22.12 21.88
C ARG A 58 21.53 21.89 23.38
N SER A 59 21.79 20.65 23.75
CA SER A 59 22.14 20.22 25.09
C SER A 59 23.57 19.69 25.09
N GLU A 60 24.01 19.16 26.20
CA GLU A 60 25.25 18.44 26.28
C GLU A 60 25.24 17.23 25.31
N LEU A 61 26.27 17.10 24.48
CA LEU A 61 26.40 15.99 23.56
C LEU A 61 26.63 14.69 24.31
N PHE A 62 25.80 13.70 24.09
CA PHE A 62 25.88 12.40 24.74
C PHE A 62 26.54 11.36 23.84
N SER A 63 27.38 10.52 24.45
CA SER A 63 27.83 9.27 23.83
C SER A 63 26.66 8.28 23.74
N ALA A 64 26.83 7.17 22.99
CA ALA A 64 25.82 6.13 22.87
C ALA A 64 25.41 5.55 24.25
N ASP A 65 26.38 5.33 25.15
CA ASP A 65 26.12 4.81 26.49
C ASP A 65 25.38 5.81 27.38
N GLN A 66 25.74 7.09 27.29
CA GLN A 66 25.03 8.17 27.99
C GLN A 66 23.61 8.31 27.48
N MET A 67 23.38 8.21 26.16
CA MET A 67 22.03 8.21 25.57
C MET A 67 21.19 7.02 26.06
N GLN A 68 21.77 5.82 26.20
CA GLN A 68 21.05 4.66 26.74
C GLN A 68 20.63 4.92 28.20
N GLN A 69 21.53 5.42 29.02
CA GLN A 69 21.24 5.74 30.43
C GLN A 69 20.20 6.85 30.55
N HIS A 70 20.32 7.88 29.71
CA HIS A 70 19.32 8.94 29.61
C HIS A 70 17.95 8.39 29.22
N GLY A 71 17.87 7.45 28.26
CA GLY A 71 16.63 6.78 27.85
C GLY A 71 15.91 6.10 29.02
N LYS A 72 16.63 5.39 29.87
CA LYS A 72 16.07 4.75 31.08
C LYS A 72 15.55 5.80 32.09
N THR A 73 16.32 6.85 32.30
CA THR A 73 15.94 7.95 33.20
C THR A 73 14.70 8.68 32.71
N LEU A 74 14.66 8.99 31.41
CA LEU A 74 13.55 9.65 30.74
C LEU A 74 12.28 8.81 30.88
N ALA A 75 12.36 7.51 30.60
CA ALA A 75 11.23 6.59 30.72
C ALA A 75 10.66 6.53 32.14
N GLY A 76 11.52 6.59 33.17
CA GLY A 76 11.11 6.63 34.58
C GLY A 76 10.46 7.96 34.98
N SER A 77 10.81 9.05 34.33
CA SER A 77 10.26 10.39 34.60
C SER A 77 8.92 10.64 33.94
N HIS A 78 8.59 9.95 32.84
CA HIS A 78 7.38 10.15 32.06
C HIS A 78 6.13 9.65 32.78
N LYS A 79 5.20 10.56 33.07
CA LYS A 79 3.85 10.23 33.55
C LYS A 79 2.89 10.39 32.38
N LEU A 80 2.11 9.31 32.08
CA LEU A 80 1.29 9.26 30.89
C LEU A 80 -0.19 9.52 31.21
N SER A 81 -0.84 10.25 30.30
CA SER A 81 -2.29 10.31 30.19
C SER A 81 -2.73 9.51 28.97
N PRO A 82 -3.87 8.79 29.01
CA PRO A 82 -4.46 8.23 27.81
C PRO A 82 -4.75 9.36 26.82
N GLY A 83 -4.56 9.09 25.53
CA GLY A 83 -4.85 10.03 24.44
C GLY A 83 -6.31 10.50 24.46
N GLY A 84 -6.66 11.48 23.65
CA GLY A 84 -8.05 11.94 23.51
C GLY A 84 -8.21 13.45 23.34
N THR A 85 -7.29 14.26 23.85
CA THR A 85 -7.32 15.71 23.62
C THR A 85 -6.59 16.08 22.32
N PRO A 86 -7.02 17.12 21.59
CA PRO A 86 -6.27 17.59 20.41
C PRO A 86 -4.89 18.10 20.81
N ASP A 87 -3.84 17.73 20.08
CA ASP A 87 -2.53 18.34 20.22
C ASP A 87 -2.36 19.54 19.29
N ARG A 88 -1.29 20.28 19.50
CA ARG A 88 -0.92 21.45 18.71
C ARG A 88 0.22 21.17 17.71
N LEU A 89 0.62 19.92 17.50
CA LEU A 89 1.80 19.61 16.68
C LEU A 89 1.67 20.13 15.24
N LEU A 90 0.52 19.93 14.59
CA LEU A 90 0.29 20.46 13.24
C LEU A 90 0.20 22.00 13.21
N ALA A 91 -0.37 22.62 14.24
CA ALA A 91 -0.38 24.08 14.35
C ALA A 91 1.04 24.62 14.53
N ARG A 92 1.84 23.98 15.39
CA ARG A 92 3.25 24.32 15.60
C ARG A 92 4.09 24.10 14.34
N LEU A 93 3.83 23.03 13.57
CA LEU A 93 4.47 22.81 12.27
C LEU A 93 4.17 23.96 11.29
N ALA A 94 2.93 24.41 11.22
CA ALA A 94 2.54 25.56 10.37
C ALA A 94 3.19 26.88 10.83
N GLU A 95 3.32 27.10 12.15
CA GLU A 95 4.05 28.24 12.70
C GLU A 95 5.54 28.17 12.33
N ASN A 96 6.17 26.99 12.49
CA ASN A 96 7.56 26.76 12.11
C ASN A 96 7.80 27.04 10.62
N GLN A 97 6.90 26.57 9.77
CA GLN A 97 6.93 26.85 8.33
C GLN A 97 6.86 28.36 8.04
N GLY A 98 5.97 29.08 8.72
CA GLY A 98 5.84 30.53 8.56
C GLY A 98 7.12 31.29 8.90
N VAL A 99 7.79 30.90 9.99
CA VAL A 99 9.08 31.51 10.40
C VAL A 99 10.16 31.16 9.36
N LEU A 100 10.30 29.91 8.95
CA LEU A 100 11.31 29.49 7.97
C LEU A 100 11.15 30.19 6.61
N LEU A 101 9.91 30.41 6.16
CA LEU A 101 9.62 31.19 4.95
C LEU A 101 10.02 32.67 5.12
N GLY A 102 9.80 33.25 6.29
CA GLY A 102 10.25 34.61 6.62
C GLY A 102 11.78 34.73 6.60
N VAL A 103 12.48 33.76 7.20
CA VAL A 103 13.94 33.70 7.20
C VAL A 103 14.50 33.57 5.78
N ARG A 104 13.94 32.67 4.98
CA ARG A 104 14.30 32.51 3.55
C ARG A 104 14.16 33.83 2.79
N SER A 105 13.03 34.52 2.98
CA SER A 105 12.80 35.81 2.30
C SER A 105 13.82 36.87 2.69
N LEU A 106 14.18 36.96 3.98
CA LEU A 106 15.19 37.87 4.49
C LEU A 106 16.58 37.57 3.92
N LEU A 107 17.00 36.31 3.93
CA LEU A 107 18.30 35.90 3.42
C LEU A 107 18.37 36.06 1.88
N THR A 108 17.31 35.75 1.15
CA THR A 108 17.23 35.98 -0.30
C THR A 108 17.35 37.47 -0.65
N ALA A 109 16.75 38.35 0.14
CA ALA A 109 16.88 39.80 -0.04
C ALA A 109 18.34 40.26 0.20
N ALA A 110 19.01 39.70 1.22
CA ALA A 110 20.43 40.02 1.49
C ALA A 110 21.34 39.58 0.31
N VAL A 111 21.14 38.39 -0.24
CA VAL A 111 21.87 37.91 -1.42
C VAL A 111 21.66 38.83 -2.63
N LYS A 112 20.39 39.21 -2.91
CA LYS A 112 20.06 40.12 -4.04
C LYS A 112 20.70 41.52 -3.90
N THR A 113 20.95 41.96 -2.70
CA THR A 113 21.61 43.27 -2.41
C THR A 113 23.12 43.12 -2.22
N ASN A 114 23.71 41.96 -2.62
CA ASN A 114 25.11 41.63 -2.49
C ASN A 114 25.69 41.79 -1.08
N ARG A 115 24.87 41.52 -0.06
CA ARG A 115 25.27 41.54 1.34
C ARG A 115 25.66 40.12 1.79
N ARG A 116 26.72 40.02 2.58
CA ARG A 116 27.24 38.75 3.09
C ARG A 116 26.21 38.04 3.94
N ILE A 117 25.96 36.74 3.68
CA ILE A 117 25.20 35.86 4.57
C ILE A 117 26.14 34.87 5.26
N THR A 118 25.66 34.28 6.38
CA THR A 118 26.44 33.27 7.12
C THR A 118 26.40 31.92 6.39
N PRO A 119 27.41 31.03 6.58
CA PRO A 119 27.40 29.69 5.99
C PRO A 119 26.15 28.89 6.38
N ALA A 120 25.66 29.01 7.60
CA ALA A 120 24.39 28.37 8.00
C ALA A 120 23.18 28.91 7.21
N GLY A 121 23.18 30.21 6.88
CA GLY A 121 22.16 30.82 6.02
C GLY A 121 22.22 30.33 4.57
N GLU A 122 23.41 30.13 4.02
CA GLU A 122 23.62 29.51 2.71
C GLU A 122 23.07 28.08 2.68
N TRP A 123 23.45 27.25 3.66
CA TRP A 123 22.92 25.90 3.82
C TRP A 123 21.39 25.86 3.87
N LEU A 124 20.76 26.78 4.60
CA LEU A 124 19.32 26.88 4.67
C LEU A 124 18.70 27.18 3.29
N LEU A 125 19.26 28.14 2.55
CA LEU A 125 18.75 28.52 1.23
C LEU A 125 18.88 27.38 0.22
N ASP A 126 20.06 26.75 0.15
CA ASP A 126 20.38 25.70 -0.81
C ASP A 126 19.52 24.43 -0.60
N ASN A 127 19.13 24.15 0.64
CA ASN A 127 18.38 22.96 1.01
C ASN A 127 16.92 23.23 1.36
N PHE A 128 16.41 24.44 1.09
CA PHE A 128 15.06 24.81 1.49
C PHE A 128 13.97 23.91 0.86
N TYR A 129 14.20 23.44 -0.35
CA TYR A 129 13.30 22.50 -1.04
C TYR A 129 13.10 21.20 -0.25
N LEU A 130 14.16 20.68 0.37
CA LEU A 130 14.10 19.48 1.20
C LEU A 130 13.25 19.75 2.46
N ILE A 131 13.43 20.90 3.08
CA ILE A 131 12.64 21.29 4.27
C ILE A 131 11.16 21.35 3.92
N GLU A 132 10.79 21.98 2.78
CA GLU A 132 9.40 22.01 2.30
C GLU A 132 8.84 20.62 2.01
N GLU A 133 9.64 19.73 1.44
CA GLU A 133 9.25 18.33 1.19
C GLU A 133 8.98 17.57 2.49
N GLN A 134 9.86 17.72 3.48
CA GLN A 134 9.71 17.05 4.78
C GLN A 134 8.53 17.62 5.59
N ILE A 135 8.24 18.91 5.48
CA ILE A 135 7.01 19.50 6.06
C ILE A 135 5.76 18.85 5.45
N ARG A 136 5.66 18.79 4.12
CA ARG A 136 4.54 18.14 3.44
C ARG A 136 4.41 16.65 3.81
N THR A 137 5.54 15.97 3.95
CA THR A 137 5.58 14.57 4.37
C THR A 137 5.03 14.41 5.80
N ALA A 138 5.43 15.28 6.73
CA ALA A 138 4.93 15.25 8.09
C ALA A 138 3.41 15.56 8.16
N GLU A 139 2.93 16.56 7.42
CA GLU A 139 1.49 16.89 7.32
C GLU A 139 0.67 15.72 6.78
N LYS A 140 1.18 15.04 5.74
CA LYS A 140 0.50 13.89 5.11
C LYS A 140 0.41 12.69 6.04
N HIS A 141 1.44 12.41 6.81
CA HIS A 141 1.57 11.19 7.61
C HIS A 141 1.16 11.36 9.08
N LEU A 142 0.79 12.57 9.51
CA LEU A 142 0.24 12.84 10.84
C LEU A 142 -1.21 13.32 10.77
N PRO A 143 -2.19 12.49 10.35
CA PRO A 143 -3.58 12.88 10.40
C PRO A 143 -4.04 13.11 11.85
N LYS A 144 -4.96 14.05 12.05
CA LYS A 144 -5.46 14.46 13.39
C LYS A 144 -5.98 13.30 14.24
N ALA A 145 -6.58 12.28 13.59
CA ALA A 145 -7.06 11.08 14.29
C ALA A 145 -5.92 10.29 14.92
N TYR A 146 -4.85 10.05 14.15
CA TYR A 146 -3.68 9.32 14.61
C TYR A 146 -2.96 10.03 15.76
N SER A 147 -2.74 11.34 15.63
CA SER A 147 -2.10 12.15 16.68
C SER A 147 -2.87 12.13 17.99
N ARG A 148 -4.21 12.04 17.96
CA ARG A 148 -5.06 11.95 19.16
C ARG A 148 -4.94 10.63 19.91
N GLU A 149 -4.59 9.55 19.24
CA GLU A 149 -4.48 8.22 19.84
C GLU A 149 -3.16 8.00 20.58
N LEU A 150 -2.13 8.84 20.33
CA LEU A 150 -0.82 8.70 20.96
C LEU A 150 -0.87 9.07 22.44
N PRO A 151 -0.25 8.27 23.34
CA PRO A 151 -0.10 8.58 24.77
C PRO A 151 0.64 9.89 24.98
N ARG A 152 0.18 10.71 25.95
CA ARG A 152 0.70 12.05 26.21
C ARG A 152 1.34 12.16 27.57
N LEU A 153 2.27 13.09 27.66
CA LEU A 153 2.91 13.46 28.91
C LEU A 153 1.99 14.34 29.77
N LEU A 154 1.91 14.05 31.06
CA LEU A 154 1.24 14.85 32.07
C LEU A 154 2.18 15.86 32.72
N ASN A 155 3.48 15.63 32.63
CA ASN A 155 4.53 16.41 33.33
C ASN A 155 5.66 16.76 32.35
N GLY A 156 6.56 17.65 32.83
CA GLY A 156 7.73 18.08 32.09
C GLY A 156 7.48 19.21 31.08
N PRO A 157 8.52 19.63 30.35
CA PRO A 157 8.45 20.71 29.35
C PRO A 157 7.53 20.38 28.18
N SER A 158 7.37 19.12 27.86
CA SER A 158 6.52 18.61 26.79
C SER A 158 5.14 18.11 27.26
N ALA A 159 4.67 18.58 28.44
CA ALA A 159 3.35 18.24 28.96
C ALA A 159 2.23 18.56 27.93
N GLY A 160 1.30 17.62 27.72
CA GLY A 160 0.23 17.72 26.73
C GLY A 160 0.62 17.27 25.31
N LEU A 161 1.89 16.99 25.04
CA LEU A 161 2.40 16.47 23.77
C LEU A 161 2.59 14.93 23.84
N PRO A 162 2.57 14.22 22.70
CA PRO A 162 2.90 12.81 22.67
C PRO A 162 4.31 12.53 23.25
N ARG A 163 4.45 11.48 24.06
CA ARG A 163 5.76 11.13 24.64
C ARG A 163 6.83 10.83 23.60
N VAL A 164 6.44 10.28 22.45
CA VAL A 164 7.36 10.02 21.33
C VAL A 164 7.88 11.30 20.68
N TYR A 165 7.19 12.43 20.84
CA TYR A 165 7.71 13.72 20.41
C TYR A 165 8.81 14.22 21.37
N ASP A 166 8.66 13.99 22.67
CA ASP A 166 9.70 14.30 23.66
C ASP A 166 10.95 13.43 23.45
N ILE A 167 10.78 12.13 23.22
CA ILE A 167 11.87 11.23 22.80
C ILE A 167 12.61 11.77 21.57
N ALA A 168 11.87 12.29 20.59
CA ALA A 168 12.47 12.89 19.40
C ALA A 168 13.21 14.20 19.72
N LEU A 169 12.65 15.06 20.58
CA LEU A 169 13.31 16.29 21.01
C LEU A 169 14.63 16.00 21.75
N GLU A 170 14.64 15.04 22.65
CA GLU A 170 15.85 14.60 23.38
C GLU A 170 16.91 14.07 22.42
N THR A 171 16.51 13.24 21.46
CA THR A 171 17.42 12.73 20.42
C THR A 171 18.09 13.88 19.65
N ILE A 172 17.31 14.88 19.22
CA ILE A 172 17.82 16.03 18.46
C ILE A 172 18.66 16.94 19.32
N SER A 173 18.28 17.16 20.57
CA SER A 173 18.94 18.04 21.52
C SER A 173 20.34 17.57 21.90
N HIS A 174 20.47 16.27 22.24
CA HIS A 174 21.74 15.65 22.62
C HIS A 174 22.60 15.22 21.44
N GLY A 175 22.06 15.25 20.22
CA GLY A 175 22.79 15.03 18.97
C GLY A 175 23.15 16.31 18.20
N ASP A 176 22.80 17.50 18.72
CA ASP A 176 22.87 18.79 17.97
C ASP A 176 22.34 18.67 16.53
N GLY A 177 21.12 18.12 16.40
CA GLY A 177 20.48 17.91 15.12
C GLY A 177 20.94 16.68 14.35
N ARG A 178 21.93 15.94 14.80
CA ARG A 178 22.39 14.69 14.17
C ARG A 178 21.56 13.52 14.66
N VAL A 179 21.03 12.73 13.73
CA VAL A 179 20.39 11.45 14.00
C VAL A 179 21.28 10.35 13.47
N ASP A 180 21.64 9.41 14.35
CA ASP A 180 22.37 8.20 14.01
C ASP A 180 21.45 6.98 14.26
N PRO A 181 21.25 6.09 13.25
CA PRO A 181 20.31 4.98 13.37
C PRO A 181 20.60 4.01 14.51
N GLU A 182 21.89 3.71 14.75
CA GLU A 182 22.29 2.77 15.80
C GLU A 182 22.07 3.38 17.19
N SER A 183 22.47 4.66 17.37
CA SER A 183 22.25 5.40 18.62
C SER A 183 20.75 5.58 18.91
N LEU A 184 19.94 5.88 17.88
CA LEU A 184 18.49 5.98 18.01
C LEU A 184 17.88 4.64 18.44
N SER A 185 18.27 3.53 17.79
CA SER A 185 17.77 2.21 18.13
C SER A 185 18.13 1.82 19.57
N SER A 186 19.38 2.08 19.98
CA SER A 186 19.87 1.81 21.33
C SER A 186 19.16 2.65 22.39
N PHE A 187 18.92 3.94 22.10
CA PHE A 187 18.18 4.85 22.98
C PHE A 187 16.74 4.40 23.19
N VAL A 188 16.01 4.10 22.09
CA VAL A 188 14.62 3.63 22.15
C VAL A 188 14.55 2.26 22.83
N ALA A 189 15.47 1.34 22.53
CA ALA A 189 15.53 0.05 23.21
C ALA A 189 15.76 0.21 24.73
N ALA A 190 16.69 1.08 25.15
CA ALA A 190 16.94 1.38 26.56
C ALA A 190 15.71 2.01 27.24
N TYR A 191 15.02 2.93 26.59
CA TYR A 191 13.74 3.49 27.05
C TYR A 191 12.71 2.37 27.29
N GLN A 192 12.58 1.43 26.37
CA GLN A 192 11.62 0.34 26.43
C GLN A 192 11.93 -0.70 27.53
N THR A 193 13.16 -0.74 28.08
CA THR A 193 13.44 -1.60 29.26
C THR A 193 12.67 -1.16 30.49
N VAL A 194 12.23 0.10 30.56
CA VAL A 194 11.45 0.67 31.68
C VAL A 194 9.97 0.76 31.32
N THR A 195 9.64 1.30 30.14
CA THR A 195 8.25 1.51 29.69
C THR A 195 8.13 1.20 28.21
N ALA A 196 7.36 0.17 27.85
CA ALA A 196 7.16 -0.22 26.46
C ALA A 196 6.45 0.88 25.65
N LEU A 197 6.86 1.07 24.41
CA LEU A 197 6.16 1.87 23.41
C LEU A 197 5.15 0.99 22.67
N ASN A 198 3.99 1.55 22.39
CA ASN A 198 2.97 0.91 21.58
C ASN A 198 3.38 0.90 20.10
N LEU A 199 2.79 0.01 19.31
CA LEU A 199 3.08 -0.07 17.88
C LEU A 199 2.85 1.26 17.16
N GLY A 200 1.74 1.97 17.47
CA GLY A 200 1.46 3.28 16.93
C GLY A 200 2.50 4.34 17.29
N GLU A 201 3.13 4.26 18.47
CA GLU A 201 4.20 5.15 18.88
C GLU A 201 5.49 4.89 18.09
N LEU A 202 5.85 3.62 17.88
CA LEU A 202 7.01 3.25 17.07
C LEU A 202 6.88 3.74 15.63
N TRP A 203 5.68 3.61 15.02
CA TRP A 203 5.39 4.15 13.69
C TRP A 203 5.30 5.67 13.65
N ALA A 204 5.02 6.34 14.78
CA ALA A 204 5.02 7.80 14.87
C ALA A 204 6.44 8.39 14.97
N LEU A 205 7.42 7.64 15.46
CA LEU A 205 8.77 8.14 15.75
C LEU A 205 9.45 8.82 14.54
N PRO A 206 9.42 8.27 13.31
CA PRO A 206 9.94 8.95 12.12
C PRO A 206 9.32 10.32 11.86
N ILE A 207 8.04 10.46 12.16
CA ILE A 207 7.31 11.73 11.96
C ILE A 207 7.71 12.71 13.06
N MET A 208 7.81 12.24 14.30
CA MET A 208 8.20 13.07 15.45
C MET A 208 9.62 13.59 15.34
N LEU A 209 10.56 12.76 14.82
CA LEU A 209 11.93 13.18 14.50
C LEU A 209 11.94 14.28 13.43
N ARG A 210 11.12 14.18 12.38
CA ARG A 210 10.97 15.23 11.36
C ARG A 210 10.47 16.52 11.99
N LEU A 211 9.45 16.46 12.85
CA LEU A 211 8.92 17.62 13.54
C LEU A 211 9.97 18.28 14.45
N ALA A 212 10.74 17.48 15.19
CA ALA A 212 11.80 17.97 16.08
C ALA A 212 12.95 18.62 15.28
N LEU A 213 13.35 18.04 14.15
CA LEU A 213 14.36 18.63 13.25
C LEU A 213 13.89 19.94 12.61
N ILE A 214 12.62 20.00 12.17
CA ILE A 214 12.03 21.23 11.61
C ILE A 214 11.93 22.31 12.70
N GLU A 215 11.61 21.91 13.93
CA GLU A 215 11.63 22.82 15.10
C GLU A 215 13.05 23.35 15.34
N ASN A 216 14.09 22.51 15.31
CA ASN A 216 15.48 22.95 15.46
C ASN A 216 15.91 23.89 14.32
N LEU A 217 15.61 23.54 13.07
CA LEU A 217 15.88 24.40 11.90
C LEU A 217 15.17 25.77 12.02
N ARG A 218 13.93 25.80 12.53
CA ARG A 218 13.23 27.06 12.81
C ARG A 218 13.97 27.88 13.85
N ARG A 219 14.43 27.28 14.94
CA ARG A 219 15.12 28.00 16.03
C ARG A 219 16.45 28.54 15.57
N VAL A 220 17.27 27.72 14.91
CA VAL A 220 18.55 28.17 14.30
C VAL A 220 18.31 29.23 13.23
N GLY A 221 17.31 29.02 12.35
CA GLY A 221 16.93 30.00 11.33
C GLY A 221 16.48 31.34 11.91
N ALA A 222 15.71 31.29 12.99
CA ALA A 222 15.28 32.51 13.72
C ALA A 222 16.47 33.29 14.32
N GLN A 223 17.46 32.57 14.87
CA GLN A 223 18.69 33.17 15.34
C GLN A 223 19.47 33.85 14.19
N ILE A 224 19.66 33.13 13.08
CA ILE A 224 20.32 33.69 11.88
C ILE A 224 19.60 34.94 11.35
N ALA A 225 18.26 34.98 11.40
CA ALA A 225 17.48 36.12 10.99
C ALA A 225 17.68 37.32 11.95
N ALA A 226 17.70 37.08 13.26
CA ALA A 226 17.96 38.11 14.26
C ALA A 226 19.36 38.73 14.09
N ASP A 227 20.36 37.86 13.87
CA ASP A 227 21.73 38.31 13.61
C ASP A 227 21.84 39.08 12.29
N ARG A 228 21.11 38.69 11.25
CA ARG A 228 21.06 39.43 9.98
C ARG A 228 20.45 40.82 10.17
N ILE A 229 19.40 40.97 11.00
CA ILE A 229 18.81 42.24 11.32
C ILE A 229 19.82 43.13 12.06
N GLY A 230 20.57 42.57 13.02
CA GLY A 230 21.66 43.23 13.70
C GLY A 230 22.72 43.76 12.73
N ARG A 231 23.18 42.91 11.81
CA ARG A 231 24.16 43.31 10.76
C ARG A 231 23.61 44.40 9.83
N ASN A 232 22.32 44.31 9.42
CA ASN A 232 21.71 45.36 8.61
C ASN A 232 21.73 46.74 9.29
N ARG A 233 21.52 46.78 10.62
CA ARG A 233 21.65 48.02 11.40
C ARG A 233 23.11 48.49 11.47
N ALA A 234 24.06 47.58 11.62
CA ALA A 234 25.48 47.91 11.63
C ALA A 234 25.93 48.47 10.26
N ASP A 235 25.50 47.83 9.17
CA ASP A 235 25.72 48.28 7.80
C ASP A 235 25.20 49.73 7.61
N TYR A 236 23.95 49.97 8.02
CA TYR A 236 23.34 51.32 7.89
C TYR A 236 24.15 52.40 8.60
N TRP A 237 24.53 52.19 9.85
CA TRP A 237 25.29 53.15 10.58
C TRP A 237 26.73 53.28 10.07
N ALA A 238 27.37 52.19 9.68
CA ALA A 238 28.71 52.20 9.08
C ALA A 238 28.72 53.00 7.77
N ASP A 239 27.69 52.78 6.89
CA ASP A 239 27.59 53.54 5.63
C ASP A 239 27.42 55.07 5.89
N GLN A 240 26.53 55.45 6.81
CA GLN A 240 26.31 56.85 7.20
C GLN A 240 27.58 57.51 7.76
N ILE A 241 28.28 56.79 8.62
CA ILE A 241 29.50 57.25 9.26
C ILE A 241 30.65 57.44 8.26
N THR A 242 30.82 56.44 7.37
CA THR A 242 31.86 56.46 6.33
C THR A 242 31.61 57.59 5.33
N GLU A 243 30.37 57.70 4.81
CA GLU A 243 29.99 58.75 3.87
C GLU A 243 30.19 60.17 4.47
N THR A 244 29.83 60.34 5.73
CA THR A 244 30.01 61.63 6.44
C THR A 244 31.49 61.91 6.70
N ALA A 245 32.26 60.89 7.08
CA ALA A 245 33.73 61.07 7.28
C ALA A 245 34.46 61.49 6.01
N GLU A 246 34.00 61.01 4.82
CA GLU A 246 34.56 61.42 3.53
C GLU A 246 34.13 62.80 3.08
N LYS A 247 32.86 63.20 3.32
CA LYS A 247 32.30 64.49 2.83
C LYS A 247 32.52 65.64 3.76
N ASP A 248 32.31 65.45 5.04
CA ASP A 248 32.47 66.50 6.09
C ASP A 248 32.86 65.84 7.45
N PRO A 249 34.16 65.66 7.69
CA PRO A 249 34.62 65.02 8.94
C PRO A 249 34.19 65.72 10.21
N LYS A 250 33.86 67.04 10.14
CA LYS A 250 33.40 67.80 11.32
C LYS A 250 31.98 67.41 11.76
N SER A 251 31.15 67.05 10.83
CA SER A 251 29.78 66.62 11.10
C SER A 251 29.67 65.15 11.60
N LEU A 252 30.76 64.41 11.65
CA LEU A 252 30.81 63.02 12.12
C LEU A 252 30.27 62.83 13.55
N ILE A 253 30.53 63.83 14.43
CA ILE A 253 30.07 63.83 15.82
C ILE A 253 28.54 63.82 15.89
N LEU A 254 27.86 64.48 14.96
CA LEU A 254 26.42 64.55 14.89
C LEU A 254 25.81 63.19 14.55
N VAL A 255 26.43 62.50 13.57
CA VAL A 255 26.00 61.14 13.18
C VAL A 255 26.19 60.12 14.30
N ILE A 256 27.30 60.22 15.05
CA ILE A 256 27.52 59.39 16.25
C ILE A 256 26.48 59.71 17.32
N ALA A 257 26.12 60.95 17.53
CA ALA A 257 25.09 61.37 18.49
C ALA A 257 23.71 60.83 18.04
N ASP A 258 23.41 60.79 16.74
CA ASP A 258 22.19 60.21 16.22
C ASP A 258 22.16 58.70 16.39
N MET A 259 23.27 58.02 16.14
CA MET A 259 23.43 56.59 16.42
C MET A 259 23.23 56.33 17.91
N ALA A 260 23.82 57.09 18.79
CA ALA A 260 23.67 56.98 20.25
C ALA A 260 22.21 57.14 20.70
N ARG A 261 21.50 58.14 20.15
CA ARG A 261 20.07 58.39 20.41
C ARG A 261 19.18 57.21 19.91
N SER A 262 19.55 56.56 18.79
CA SER A 262 18.82 55.40 18.27
C SER A 262 18.96 54.14 19.13
N SER A 263 19.84 54.17 20.15
CA SER A 263 20.14 53.01 21.02
C SER A 263 20.32 51.71 20.27
N PRO A 264 21.34 51.57 19.37
CA PRO A 264 21.54 50.35 18.60
C PRO A 264 21.80 49.15 19.53
N PRO A 265 21.33 47.93 19.16
CA PRO A 265 21.50 46.76 20.00
C PRO A 265 22.99 46.38 20.09
N MET A 266 23.54 46.32 21.33
CA MET A 266 24.93 45.92 21.58
C MET A 266 25.09 44.41 21.59
N VAL A 267 24.51 43.71 20.53
CA VAL A 267 24.63 42.27 20.31
C VAL A 267 25.86 41.97 19.45
N GLY A 268 26.34 40.71 19.57
CA GLY A 268 27.55 40.24 18.85
C GLY A 268 27.53 40.53 17.35
N SER A 269 26.41 40.22 16.68
CA SER A 269 26.22 40.42 15.23
C SER A 269 26.31 41.89 14.79
N PHE A 270 25.79 42.84 15.60
CA PHE A 270 25.91 44.25 15.30
C PHE A 270 27.36 44.75 15.51
N VAL A 271 27.95 44.47 16.69
CA VAL A 271 29.27 44.94 17.06
C VAL A 271 30.36 44.38 16.14
N ALA A 272 30.27 43.08 15.83
CA ALA A 272 31.23 42.44 14.92
C ALA A 272 31.20 43.04 13.50
N GLU A 273 30.01 43.26 12.93
CA GLU A 273 29.87 43.81 11.59
C GLU A 273 30.29 45.29 11.55
N PHE A 274 29.88 46.07 12.57
CA PHE A 274 30.25 47.48 12.70
C PHE A 274 31.76 47.66 12.84
N ALA A 275 32.41 46.89 13.72
CA ALA A 275 33.86 46.91 13.88
C ALA A 275 34.58 46.49 12.57
N ARG A 276 34.13 45.43 11.93
CA ARG A 276 34.70 44.95 10.65
C ARG A 276 34.66 46.02 9.54
N ARG A 277 33.59 46.83 9.51
CA ARG A 277 33.40 47.89 8.49
C ARG A 277 34.24 49.11 8.74
N LEU A 278 34.49 49.48 9.99
CA LEU A 278 35.18 50.71 10.34
C LEU A 278 36.65 50.51 10.69
N GLN A 279 37.09 49.34 11.09
CA GLN A 279 38.45 49.05 11.52
C GLN A 279 39.45 49.22 10.37
N GLY A 280 40.49 49.99 10.56
CA GLY A 280 41.53 50.18 9.55
C GLY A 280 41.22 51.22 8.45
N GLN A 281 40.07 51.85 8.47
CA GLN A 281 39.61 52.80 7.45
C GLN A 281 40.05 54.28 7.66
N GLY A 282 40.89 54.56 8.67
CA GLY A 282 41.43 55.89 8.93
C GLY A 282 41.19 56.43 10.34
N PRO A 283 41.94 57.48 10.81
CA PRO A 283 41.89 57.97 12.18
C PRO A 283 40.53 58.55 12.58
N ALA A 284 39.82 59.14 11.63
CA ALA A 284 38.49 59.73 11.93
C ALA A 284 37.47 58.68 12.35
N LEU A 285 37.58 57.46 11.84
CA LEU A 285 36.66 56.35 12.14
C LEU A 285 37.01 55.56 13.43
N ALA A 286 38.09 55.96 14.13
CA ALA A 286 38.36 55.44 15.46
C ALA A 286 37.36 55.91 16.51
N LEU A 287 36.81 57.12 16.36
CA LEU A 287 35.87 57.72 17.32
C LEU A 287 34.57 56.91 17.52
N PRO A 288 33.86 56.45 16.47
CA PRO A 288 32.71 55.56 16.61
C PRO A 288 33.05 54.22 17.30
N LEU A 289 34.24 53.65 17.03
CA LEU A 289 34.69 52.42 17.69
C LEU A 289 34.95 52.63 19.19
N THR A 290 35.61 53.78 19.56
CA THR A 290 35.83 54.13 20.96
C THR A 290 34.49 54.33 21.70
N TRP A 291 33.47 54.90 21.05
CA TRP A 291 32.13 55.01 21.63
C TRP A 291 31.49 53.60 21.87
N ILE A 292 31.61 52.64 20.92
CA ILE A 292 31.13 51.27 21.15
C ILE A 292 31.93 50.63 22.31
N GLU A 293 33.27 50.77 22.34
CA GLU A 293 34.09 50.23 23.43
C GLU A 293 33.69 50.77 24.79
N GLN A 294 33.46 52.09 24.90
CA GLN A 294 33.01 52.74 26.14
C GLN A 294 31.63 52.16 26.55
N ARG A 295 30.70 52.01 25.61
CA ARG A 295 29.37 51.48 25.87
C ARG A 295 29.40 50.01 26.32
N LEU A 296 30.29 49.20 25.74
CA LEU A 296 30.52 47.83 26.13
C LEU A 296 31.21 47.68 27.50
N SER A 297 32.14 48.60 27.81
CA SER A 297 32.85 48.59 29.08
C SER A 297 31.90 48.80 30.27
N GLU A 298 30.79 49.55 30.09
CA GLU A 298 29.71 49.71 31.09
C GLU A 298 29.07 48.36 31.46
N SER A 299 29.10 47.35 30.52
CA SER A 299 28.60 45.99 30.74
C SER A 299 29.72 44.97 31.00
N GLY A 300 30.98 45.41 31.19
CA GLY A 300 32.15 44.55 31.43
C GLY A 300 32.58 43.70 30.23
N ARG A 301 32.21 44.11 29.01
CA ARG A 301 32.51 43.37 27.75
C ARG A 301 33.46 44.18 26.86
N THR A 302 34.17 43.49 25.99
CA THR A 302 35.04 44.09 24.96
C THR A 302 34.57 43.71 23.56
N ILE A 303 34.89 44.56 22.56
CA ILE A 303 34.64 44.23 21.13
C ILE A 303 35.21 42.86 20.76
N LYS A 304 36.46 42.57 21.20
CA LYS A 304 37.13 41.31 20.90
C LYS A 304 36.38 40.09 21.44
N GLN A 305 35.87 40.16 22.67
CA GLN A 305 35.08 39.09 23.27
C GLN A 305 33.76 38.85 22.50
N LEU A 306 33.05 39.94 22.12
CA LEU A 306 31.81 39.81 21.35
C LEU A 306 32.04 39.26 19.96
N VAL A 307 33.11 39.66 19.25
CA VAL A 307 33.48 39.09 17.93
C VAL A 307 33.81 37.61 18.04
N GLN A 308 34.55 37.21 19.08
CA GLN A 308 34.88 35.82 19.32
C GLN A 308 33.63 34.98 19.61
N SER A 309 32.73 35.46 20.47
CA SER A 309 31.46 34.81 20.81
C SER A 309 30.56 34.66 19.56
N GLU A 310 30.48 35.72 18.73
CA GLU A 310 29.73 35.70 17.47
C GLU A 310 30.27 34.65 16.52
N ASN A 311 31.60 34.55 16.35
CA ASN A 311 32.21 33.51 15.49
C ASN A 311 31.94 32.11 16.01
N GLN A 312 32.01 31.90 17.32
CA GLN A 312 31.68 30.59 17.93
C GLN A 312 30.20 30.24 17.72
N GLN A 313 29.29 31.19 17.87
CA GLN A 313 27.86 31.03 17.65
C GLN A 313 27.58 30.68 16.18
N GLN A 314 28.20 31.39 15.22
CA GLN A 314 28.04 31.09 13.79
C GLN A 314 28.55 29.70 13.42
N ALA A 315 29.68 29.28 14.00
CA ALA A 315 30.19 27.94 13.80
C ALA A 315 29.24 26.85 14.35
N ALA A 316 28.69 27.09 15.55
CA ALA A 316 27.71 26.17 16.15
C ALA A 316 26.40 26.10 15.33
N ASP A 317 25.91 27.26 14.82
CA ASP A 317 24.72 27.32 13.98
C ASP A 317 24.93 26.59 12.65
N GLN A 318 26.14 26.69 12.07
CA GLN A 318 26.49 25.96 10.86
C GLN A 318 26.45 24.45 11.07
N VAL A 319 27.03 23.95 12.16
CA VAL A 319 27.01 22.52 12.52
C VAL A 319 25.60 22.02 12.72
N SER A 320 24.80 22.73 13.54
CA SER A 320 23.43 22.32 13.83
C SER A 320 22.53 22.34 12.60
N MET A 321 22.68 23.35 11.74
CA MET A 321 21.98 23.46 10.45
C MET A 321 22.34 22.30 9.53
N SER A 322 23.62 22.04 9.35
CA SER A 322 24.14 20.95 8.52
C SER A 322 23.69 19.56 9.02
N ASN A 323 23.81 19.31 10.33
CA ASN A 323 23.36 18.07 10.96
C ASN A 323 21.87 17.85 10.78
N SER A 324 21.05 18.88 11.04
CA SER A 324 19.60 18.77 10.90
C SER A 324 19.15 18.48 9.46
N ILE A 325 19.76 19.15 8.48
CA ILE A 325 19.48 18.89 7.05
C ILE A 325 19.96 17.50 6.63
N GLY A 326 21.14 17.08 7.07
CA GLY A 326 21.66 15.73 6.83
C GLY A 326 20.76 14.64 7.42
N SER A 327 20.27 14.86 8.64
CA SER A 327 19.34 13.96 9.34
C SER A 327 17.99 13.88 8.62
N LEU A 328 17.44 14.98 8.12
CA LEU A 328 16.22 14.94 7.30
C LEU A 328 16.36 14.10 6.04
N ARG A 329 17.54 14.10 5.38
CA ARG A 329 17.82 13.21 4.25
C ARG A 329 17.89 11.76 4.68
N LEU A 330 18.58 11.48 5.79
CA LEU A 330 18.71 10.15 6.35
C LEU A 330 17.34 9.54 6.69
N LEU A 331 16.44 10.31 7.33
CA LEU A 331 15.09 9.86 7.65
C LEU A 331 14.27 9.45 6.42
N GLY A 332 14.58 10.01 5.25
CA GLY A 332 13.97 9.62 3.98
C GLY A 332 14.51 8.33 3.37
N ALA A 333 15.75 7.97 3.69
CA ALA A 333 16.45 6.80 3.15
C ALA A 333 16.41 5.57 4.06
N MET A 334 16.11 5.75 5.36
CA MET A 334 16.12 4.70 6.38
C MET A 334 14.95 3.72 6.18
N ASP A 335 15.22 2.42 6.35
CA ASP A 335 14.17 1.39 6.41
C ASP A 335 13.50 1.36 7.80
N TRP A 336 12.40 2.08 7.90
CA TRP A 336 11.62 2.14 9.12
C TRP A 336 10.86 0.85 9.45
N ARG A 337 10.71 -0.04 8.49
CA ARG A 337 10.09 -1.36 8.74
C ARG A 337 10.98 -2.22 9.60
N GLU A 338 12.25 -2.30 9.24
CA GLU A 338 13.26 -3.03 10.01
C GLU A 338 13.42 -2.42 11.42
N PHE A 339 13.46 -1.10 11.53
CA PHE A 339 13.52 -0.39 12.81
C PHE A 339 12.34 -0.75 13.73
N VAL A 340 11.10 -0.70 13.21
CA VAL A 340 9.90 -1.03 13.99
C VAL A 340 9.87 -2.50 14.36
N GLU A 341 10.24 -3.41 13.46
CA GLU A 341 10.29 -4.84 13.76
C GLU A 341 11.31 -5.19 14.84
N THR A 342 12.49 -4.56 14.81
CA THR A 342 13.54 -4.81 15.80
C THR A 342 13.13 -4.33 17.19
N LEU A 343 12.42 -3.23 17.29
CA LEU A 343 12.08 -2.58 18.56
C LEU A 343 10.68 -2.94 19.10
N SER A 344 9.82 -3.57 18.31
CA SER A 344 8.46 -3.90 18.72
C SER A 344 8.43 -5.07 19.71
N ALA A 345 7.97 -4.81 20.94
CA ALA A 345 7.73 -5.85 21.92
C ALA A 345 6.68 -6.88 21.47
N VAL A 346 5.68 -6.43 20.68
CA VAL A 346 4.68 -7.33 20.07
C VAL A 346 5.33 -8.26 19.06
N GLU A 347 6.24 -7.77 18.23
CA GLU A 347 6.98 -8.58 17.27
C GLU A 347 7.79 -9.67 17.96
N GLN A 348 8.50 -9.31 19.03
CA GLN A 348 9.31 -10.26 19.79
C GLN A 348 8.45 -11.40 20.36
N VAL A 349 7.29 -11.08 20.94
CA VAL A 349 6.35 -12.09 21.46
C VAL A 349 5.77 -12.94 20.33
N LEU A 350 5.35 -12.35 19.22
CA LEU A 350 4.75 -13.10 18.11
C LEU A 350 5.76 -14.03 17.41
N ARG A 351 7.06 -13.73 17.45
CA ARG A 351 8.14 -14.63 16.98
C ARG A 351 8.29 -15.92 17.81
N GLU A 352 7.72 -15.97 19.01
CA GLU A 352 7.65 -17.20 19.82
C GLU A 352 6.60 -18.20 19.30
N ASP A 353 5.95 -17.91 18.16
CA ASP A 353 4.99 -18.81 17.49
C ASP A 353 5.60 -20.21 17.31
N ARG A 354 4.98 -21.21 17.93
CA ARG A 354 5.52 -22.58 18.03
C ARG A 354 5.71 -23.23 16.65
N GLY A 355 4.81 -22.94 15.73
CA GLY A 355 4.91 -23.42 14.35
C GLY A 355 6.07 -22.80 13.56
N GLY A 356 6.75 -21.78 14.11
CA GLY A 356 7.85 -21.06 13.46
C GLY A 356 7.45 -20.41 12.12
N VAL A 357 6.16 -20.21 11.90
CA VAL A 357 5.60 -19.67 10.65
C VAL A 357 5.65 -18.14 10.64
N TYR A 358 5.36 -17.52 11.79
CA TYR A 358 5.25 -16.06 11.90
C TYR A 358 6.49 -15.35 11.35
N GLY A 359 7.68 -15.73 11.75
CA GLY A 359 8.94 -15.13 11.30
C GLY A 359 9.28 -15.35 9.82
N LYS A 360 8.60 -16.29 9.15
CA LYS A 360 8.79 -16.62 7.73
C LYS A 360 7.73 -15.96 6.82
N MET A 361 6.80 -15.18 7.38
CA MET A 361 5.80 -14.46 6.62
C MET A 361 6.35 -13.14 6.07
N ASP A 362 5.73 -12.61 5.02
CA ASP A 362 6.06 -11.30 4.50
C ASP A 362 5.75 -10.18 5.52
N PHE A 363 6.39 -9.03 5.33
CA PHE A 363 6.22 -7.90 6.22
C PHE A 363 4.75 -7.46 6.34
N SER A 364 4.01 -7.42 5.24
CA SER A 364 2.63 -6.92 5.23
C SER A 364 1.70 -7.81 6.05
N THR A 365 1.92 -9.12 6.02
CA THR A 365 1.18 -10.09 6.84
C THR A 365 1.51 -9.94 8.32
N ARG A 366 2.81 -9.86 8.69
CA ARG A 366 3.22 -9.63 10.08
C ARG A 366 2.69 -8.31 10.62
N ASP A 367 2.76 -7.25 9.82
CA ASP A 367 2.26 -5.93 10.20
C ASP A 367 0.75 -5.94 10.46
N ARG A 368 -0.02 -6.62 9.63
CA ARG A 368 -1.45 -6.82 9.85
C ARG A 368 -1.74 -7.56 11.17
N TYR A 369 -0.94 -8.55 11.55
CA TYR A 369 -1.10 -9.26 12.82
C TYR A 369 -0.82 -8.31 13.99
N ARG A 370 0.26 -7.52 13.92
CA ARG A 370 0.58 -6.50 14.93
C ARG A 370 -0.53 -5.46 15.08
N HIS A 371 -1.08 -4.97 13.96
CA HIS A 371 -2.21 -4.03 13.99
C HIS A 371 -3.49 -4.64 14.57
N THR A 372 -3.71 -5.95 14.40
CA THR A 372 -4.83 -6.64 15.08
C THR A 372 -4.62 -6.68 16.59
N VAL A 373 -3.40 -6.98 17.05
CA VAL A 373 -3.04 -6.93 18.47
C VAL A 373 -3.26 -5.52 19.03
N GLU A 374 -2.78 -4.49 18.35
CA GLU A 374 -2.99 -3.08 18.71
C GLU A 374 -4.48 -2.73 18.84
N LYS A 375 -5.29 -3.13 17.85
CA LYS A 375 -6.74 -2.88 17.86
C LYS A 375 -7.42 -3.55 19.03
N ILE A 376 -7.08 -4.80 19.34
CA ILE A 376 -7.64 -5.56 20.48
C ILE A 376 -7.20 -4.90 21.80
N ALA A 377 -5.93 -4.52 21.93
CA ALA A 377 -5.42 -3.85 23.12
C ALA A 377 -6.15 -2.53 23.40
N LYS A 378 -6.39 -1.70 22.36
CA LYS A 378 -7.17 -0.45 22.47
C LYS A 378 -8.61 -0.66 22.97
N SER A 379 -9.19 -1.83 22.69
CA SER A 379 -10.58 -2.18 23.08
C SER A 379 -10.65 -3.01 24.36
N SER A 380 -9.54 -3.33 24.99
CA SER A 380 -9.42 -4.12 26.22
C SER A 380 -8.70 -3.34 27.33
N ARG A 381 -8.48 -3.97 28.47
CA ARG A 381 -7.66 -3.45 29.56
C ARG A 381 -6.21 -3.99 29.52
N ARG A 382 -5.88 -4.79 28.52
CA ARG A 382 -4.57 -5.43 28.37
C ARG A 382 -3.67 -4.59 27.51
N SER A 383 -2.38 -4.64 27.80
CA SER A 383 -1.34 -4.05 26.92
C SER A 383 -1.15 -4.90 25.65
N GLU A 384 -0.58 -4.29 24.60
CA GLU A 384 -0.29 -5.00 23.36
C GLU A 384 0.56 -6.27 23.54
N PRO A 385 1.66 -6.27 24.34
CA PRO A 385 2.42 -7.49 24.60
C PRO A 385 1.64 -8.57 25.36
N GLU A 386 0.70 -8.18 26.24
CA GLU A 386 -0.16 -9.16 26.93
C GLU A 386 -1.14 -9.81 25.98
N VAL A 387 -1.78 -9.04 25.10
CA VAL A 387 -2.67 -9.58 24.04
C VAL A 387 -1.91 -10.53 23.13
N ALA A 388 -0.68 -10.18 22.73
CA ALA A 388 0.16 -11.05 21.92
C ALA A 388 0.50 -12.37 22.63
N ARG A 389 0.86 -12.34 23.94
CA ARG A 389 1.10 -13.55 24.74
C ARG A 389 -0.13 -14.43 24.87
N GLU A 390 -1.32 -13.84 25.06
CA GLU A 390 -2.56 -14.62 25.10
C GLU A 390 -2.86 -15.29 23.74
N ALA A 391 -2.58 -14.62 22.62
CA ALA A 391 -2.69 -15.21 21.29
C ALA A 391 -1.75 -16.41 21.10
N ILE A 392 -0.46 -16.27 21.51
CA ILE A 392 0.51 -17.37 21.51
C ILE A 392 0.10 -18.52 22.44
N GLN A 393 -0.45 -18.20 23.62
CA GLN A 393 -0.92 -19.23 24.55
C GLN A 393 -2.10 -20.01 23.95
N LEU A 394 -3.05 -19.35 23.29
CA LEU A 394 -4.14 -20.03 22.59
C LEU A 394 -3.63 -20.91 21.45
N ALA A 395 -2.61 -20.47 20.72
CA ALA A 395 -1.97 -21.27 19.66
C ALA A 395 -1.30 -22.54 20.22
N ARG A 396 -0.61 -22.43 21.37
CA ARG A 396 -0.05 -23.58 22.10
C ARG A 396 -1.13 -24.56 22.58
N GLU A 397 -2.24 -24.05 23.12
CA GLU A 397 -3.38 -24.87 23.54
C GLU A 397 -4.09 -25.52 22.35
N GLY A 398 -4.17 -24.81 21.19
CA GLY A 398 -4.72 -25.32 19.94
C GLY A 398 -3.93 -26.50 19.40
N ALA A 399 -2.60 -26.37 19.36
CA ALA A 399 -1.69 -27.43 18.96
C ALA A 399 -1.80 -28.68 19.84
N ALA A 400 -1.95 -28.48 21.17
CA ALA A 400 -2.09 -29.59 22.11
C ALA A 400 -3.42 -30.37 21.92
N ARG A 401 -4.49 -29.68 21.51
CA ARG A 401 -5.84 -30.31 21.35
C ARG A 401 -6.03 -31.00 20.00
N LYS A 402 -5.47 -30.45 18.91
CA LYS A 402 -5.77 -30.86 17.54
C LYS A 402 -4.57 -31.44 16.76
N GLY A 403 -3.38 -31.43 17.37
CA GLY A 403 -2.14 -31.87 16.72
C GLY A 403 -1.41 -30.75 15.98
N SER A 404 -0.15 -31.03 15.65
CA SER A 404 0.80 -30.02 15.10
C SER A 404 0.59 -29.61 13.65
N ASP A 405 -0.41 -30.17 12.95
CA ASP A 405 -0.71 -29.83 11.54
C ASP A 405 -2.03 -29.05 11.40
N ASP A 406 -2.62 -28.64 12.52
CA ASP A 406 -3.87 -27.84 12.49
C ASP A 406 -3.55 -26.35 12.39
N ARG A 407 -4.42 -25.61 11.69
CA ARG A 407 -4.37 -24.13 11.64
C ARG A 407 -4.33 -23.48 13.02
N ALA A 408 -4.92 -24.14 14.01
CA ALA A 408 -4.98 -23.66 15.39
C ALA A 408 -3.60 -23.67 16.10
N GLU A 409 -2.58 -24.31 15.52
CA GLU A 409 -1.20 -24.17 15.98
C GLU A 409 -0.60 -22.79 15.65
N HIS A 410 -1.03 -22.19 14.54
CA HIS A 410 -0.52 -20.91 14.10
C HIS A 410 -1.24 -19.74 14.76
N VAL A 411 -0.48 -18.79 15.33
CA VAL A 411 -1.01 -17.61 16.03
C VAL A 411 -1.99 -16.78 15.17
N GLY A 412 -1.79 -16.74 13.85
CA GLY A 412 -2.68 -16.05 12.91
C GLY A 412 -4.11 -16.55 12.93
N PHE A 413 -4.37 -17.79 13.32
CA PHE A 413 -5.72 -18.30 13.48
C PHE A 413 -6.53 -17.50 14.51
N TYR A 414 -5.85 -17.05 15.59
CA TYR A 414 -6.47 -16.26 16.66
C TYR A 414 -6.41 -14.76 16.42
N LEU A 415 -5.62 -14.29 15.46
CA LEU A 415 -5.51 -12.86 15.15
C LEU A 415 -6.38 -12.42 13.98
N ILE A 416 -6.51 -13.26 12.93
CA ILE A 416 -7.19 -12.84 11.69
C ILE A 416 -8.18 -13.86 11.13
N ASP A 417 -8.37 -15.01 11.79
CA ASP A 417 -9.25 -16.09 11.33
C ASP A 417 -10.28 -16.44 12.43
N LYS A 418 -10.91 -17.59 12.35
CA LYS A 418 -12.02 -18.08 13.19
C LYS A 418 -11.72 -18.13 14.69
N GLY A 419 -10.44 -18.16 15.07
CA GLY A 419 -10.01 -18.12 16.48
C GLY A 419 -10.04 -16.74 17.12
N LEU A 420 -10.23 -15.67 16.33
CA LEU A 420 -10.24 -14.28 16.83
C LEU A 420 -11.25 -14.07 17.96
N GLU A 421 -12.42 -14.65 17.86
CA GLU A 421 -13.44 -14.54 18.91
C GLU A 421 -13.01 -15.17 20.25
N GLN A 422 -12.19 -16.22 20.21
CA GLN A 422 -11.66 -16.84 21.42
C GLN A 422 -10.68 -15.90 22.11
N LEU A 423 -9.82 -15.23 21.34
CA LEU A 423 -8.90 -14.21 21.84
C LEU A 423 -9.66 -13.01 22.41
N GLU A 424 -10.63 -12.45 21.66
CA GLU A 424 -11.46 -11.33 22.11
C GLU A 424 -12.18 -11.63 23.44
N ARG A 425 -12.71 -12.83 23.61
CA ARG A 425 -13.33 -13.25 24.87
C ARG A 425 -12.32 -13.37 26.02
N LYS A 426 -11.14 -13.94 25.74
CA LYS A 426 -10.12 -14.17 26.78
C LYS A 426 -9.51 -12.88 27.31
N VAL A 427 -9.42 -11.84 26.46
CA VAL A 427 -8.91 -10.51 26.84
C VAL A 427 -10.01 -9.50 27.20
N GLU A 428 -11.26 -9.93 27.26
CA GLU A 428 -12.44 -9.14 27.66
C GLU A 428 -12.61 -7.86 26.83
N VAL A 429 -12.62 -7.99 25.49
CA VAL A 429 -12.79 -6.87 24.56
C VAL A 429 -14.14 -6.20 24.78
N ARG A 430 -14.15 -4.89 24.91
CA ARG A 430 -15.34 -4.04 24.99
C ARG A 430 -15.74 -3.57 23.61
N LEU A 431 -16.80 -4.14 23.06
CA LEU A 431 -17.30 -3.75 21.74
C LEU A 431 -18.16 -2.50 21.86
N SER A 432 -17.93 -1.54 20.95
CA SER A 432 -18.87 -0.44 20.74
C SER A 432 -20.14 -0.94 20.05
N ALA A 433 -21.25 -0.19 20.15
CA ALA A 433 -22.51 -0.56 19.49
C ALA A 433 -22.36 -0.75 17.96
N SER A 434 -21.52 0.06 17.33
CA SER A 434 -21.21 -0.06 15.89
C SER A 434 -20.41 -1.32 15.57
N GLU A 435 -19.49 -1.73 16.44
CA GLU A 435 -18.71 -2.97 16.28
C GLU A 435 -19.56 -4.20 16.53
N ALA A 436 -20.46 -4.15 17.53
CA ALA A 436 -21.43 -5.21 17.77
C ALA A 436 -22.35 -5.42 16.55
N PHE A 437 -22.87 -4.35 15.95
CA PHE A 437 -23.64 -4.42 14.71
C PHE A 437 -22.85 -5.02 13.55
N ARG A 438 -21.59 -4.60 13.36
CA ARG A 438 -20.71 -5.18 12.34
C ARG A 438 -20.44 -6.67 12.59
N LYS A 439 -20.31 -7.08 13.85
CA LYS A 439 -20.11 -8.49 14.20
C LYS A 439 -21.31 -9.34 13.82
N VAL A 440 -22.53 -8.90 14.17
CA VAL A 440 -23.79 -9.58 13.77
C VAL A 440 -23.94 -9.65 12.25
N SER A 441 -23.58 -8.56 11.53
CA SER A 441 -23.62 -8.55 10.07
C SER A 441 -22.63 -9.54 9.43
N ARG A 442 -21.52 -9.85 10.12
CA ARG A 442 -20.55 -10.86 9.69
C ARG A 442 -20.97 -12.31 9.97
N GLU A 443 -21.87 -12.54 10.89
CA GLU A 443 -22.40 -13.90 11.14
C GLU A 443 -23.37 -14.35 10.05
N PHE A 444 -24.13 -13.42 9.44
CA PHE A 444 -25.13 -13.71 8.41
C PHE A 444 -24.92 -12.90 7.12
N PRO A 445 -23.73 -12.95 6.50
CA PRO A 445 -23.42 -12.06 5.38
C PRO A 445 -24.27 -12.38 4.14
N LEU A 446 -24.48 -13.67 3.82
CA LEU A 446 -25.21 -14.08 2.62
C LEU A 446 -26.72 -13.78 2.70
N PRO A 447 -27.45 -14.11 3.80
CA PRO A 447 -28.83 -13.68 3.96
C PRO A 447 -29.02 -12.16 3.89
N LEU A 448 -28.14 -11.40 4.51
CA LEU A 448 -28.18 -9.93 4.46
C LEU A 448 -27.96 -9.40 3.04
N TYR A 449 -26.95 -9.93 2.33
CA TYR A 449 -26.64 -9.54 0.96
C TYR A 449 -27.79 -9.84 -0.01
N ILE A 450 -28.28 -11.09 -0.04
CA ILE A 450 -29.39 -11.52 -0.91
C ILE A 450 -30.71 -10.84 -0.49
N GLY A 451 -30.97 -10.72 0.81
CA GLY A 451 -32.18 -10.06 1.32
C GLY A 451 -32.26 -8.60 0.90
N THR A 452 -31.15 -7.87 0.98
CA THR A 452 -31.10 -6.46 0.54
C THR A 452 -31.30 -6.33 -0.97
N ILE A 453 -30.66 -7.20 -1.77
CA ILE A 453 -30.86 -7.24 -3.24
C ILE A 453 -32.33 -7.52 -3.55
N THR A 454 -32.94 -8.51 -2.89
CA THR A 454 -34.34 -8.87 -3.12
C THR A 454 -35.26 -7.72 -2.74
N LEU A 455 -35.06 -7.09 -1.59
CA LEU A 455 -35.87 -5.95 -1.15
C LEU A 455 -35.82 -4.79 -2.14
N ILE A 456 -34.62 -4.36 -2.54
CA ILE A 456 -34.47 -3.26 -3.51
C ILE A 456 -35.11 -3.64 -4.85
N THR A 457 -34.89 -4.88 -5.32
CA THR A 457 -35.50 -5.38 -6.57
C THR A 457 -37.01 -5.31 -6.53
N MET A 458 -37.62 -5.79 -5.43
CA MET A 458 -39.06 -5.80 -5.26
C MET A 458 -39.65 -4.39 -5.18
N VAL A 459 -39.04 -3.48 -4.44
CA VAL A 459 -39.48 -2.08 -4.33
C VAL A 459 -39.44 -1.39 -5.68
N VAL A 460 -38.33 -1.51 -6.41
CA VAL A 460 -38.18 -0.87 -7.73
C VAL A 460 -39.17 -1.47 -8.74
N ALA A 461 -39.26 -2.80 -8.81
CA ALA A 461 -40.17 -3.47 -9.73
C ALA A 461 -41.63 -3.18 -9.42
N ALA A 462 -42.02 -3.21 -8.15
CA ALA A 462 -43.39 -2.86 -7.72
C ALA A 462 -43.77 -1.42 -8.11
N THR A 463 -42.85 -0.46 -7.94
CA THR A 463 -43.05 0.94 -8.33
C THR A 463 -43.24 1.07 -9.84
N LEU A 464 -42.42 0.35 -10.64
CA LEU A 464 -42.56 0.37 -12.11
C LEU A 464 -43.87 -0.28 -12.56
N VAL A 465 -44.24 -1.44 -11.96
CA VAL A 465 -45.51 -2.13 -12.27
C VAL A 465 -46.71 -1.28 -11.88
N ALA A 466 -46.70 -0.61 -10.71
CA ALA A 466 -47.79 0.28 -10.28
C ALA A 466 -47.96 1.44 -11.26
N LYS A 467 -46.88 2.05 -11.73
CA LYS A 467 -46.90 3.10 -12.75
C LYS A 467 -47.44 2.55 -14.08
N ALA A 468 -46.99 1.39 -14.53
CA ALA A 468 -47.47 0.77 -15.76
C ALA A 468 -48.98 0.43 -15.69
N HIS A 469 -49.42 -0.06 -14.55
CA HIS A 469 -50.86 -0.32 -14.32
C HIS A 469 -51.69 0.97 -14.42
N ALA A 470 -51.19 2.08 -13.84
CA ALA A 470 -51.84 3.38 -13.95
C ALA A 470 -51.88 3.94 -15.39
N SER A 471 -50.94 3.51 -16.24
CA SER A 471 -50.79 3.94 -17.64
C SER A 471 -51.44 2.98 -18.66
N ALA A 472 -52.47 2.24 -18.28
CA ALA A 472 -53.30 1.35 -19.14
C ALA A 472 -52.70 -0.01 -19.51
N PHE A 473 -51.61 -0.49 -18.87
CA PHE A 473 -51.20 -1.88 -19.01
C PHE A 473 -52.10 -2.80 -18.19
N HIS A 474 -52.71 -3.79 -18.82
CA HIS A 474 -53.60 -4.77 -18.18
C HIS A 474 -53.32 -6.20 -18.67
N GLY A 475 -53.78 -7.20 -17.90
CA GLY A 475 -53.69 -8.61 -18.28
C GLY A 475 -52.26 -9.12 -18.44
N TRP A 476 -52.02 -9.91 -19.46
CA TRP A 476 -50.73 -10.58 -19.70
C TRP A 476 -49.61 -9.58 -19.98
N ALA A 477 -49.88 -8.41 -20.58
CA ALA A 477 -48.87 -7.39 -20.86
C ALA A 477 -48.28 -6.80 -19.58
N LEU A 478 -49.13 -6.55 -18.56
CA LEU A 478 -48.67 -6.13 -17.22
C LEU A 478 -47.83 -7.22 -16.55
N GLY A 479 -48.21 -8.50 -16.71
CA GLY A 479 -47.40 -9.62 -16.19
C GLY A 479 -46.02 -9.72 -16.84
N LEU A 480 -45.96 -9.59 -18.17
CA LEU A 480 -44.70 -9.55 -18.91
C LEU A 480 -43.84 -8.34 -18.50
N PHE A 481 -44.43 -7.14 -18.45
CA PHE A 481 -43.75 -5.93 -17.96
C PHE A 481 -43.21 -6.12 -16.53
N GLY A 482 -43.96 -6.79 -15.66
CA GLY A 482 -43.52 -7.13 -14.30
C GLY A 482 -42.29 -8.05 -14.26
N ILE A 483 -42.28 -9.11 -15.06
CA ILE A 483 -41.13 -10.03 -15.16
C ILE A 483 -39.87 -9.31 -15.66
N LEU A 484 -40.02 -8.50 -16.74
CA LEU A 484 -38.92 -7.73 -17.30
C LEU A 484 -38.41 -6.67 -16.31
N SER A 485 -39.34 -6.00 -15.60
CA SER A 485 -39.00 -5.04 -14.54
C SER A 485 -38.24 -5.71 -13.39
N LEU A 486 -38.63 -6.90 -12.96
CA LEU A 486 -37.89 -7.67 -11.94
C LEU A 486 -36.45 -7.99 -12.40
N LEU A 487 -36.28 -8.45 -13.64
CA LEU A 487 -34.95 -8.72 -14.18
C LEU A 487 -34.08 -7.46 -14.24
N CYS A 488 -34.60 -6.36 -14.76
CA CYS A 488 -33.90 -5.09 -14.89
C CYS A 488 -33.59 -4.46 -13.52
N ALA A 489 -34.57 -4.44 -12.61
CA ALA A 489 -34.40 -3.93 -11.24
C ALA A 489 -33.37 -4.74 -10.46
N SER A 490 -33.33 -6.07 -10.67
CA SER A 490 -32.33 -6.91 -10.01
C SER A 490 -30.88 -6.54 -10.35
N GLN A 491 -30.61 -6.10 -11.59
CA GLN A 491 -29.28 -5.65 -12.00
C GLN A 491 -28.89 -4.35 -11.27
N LEU A 492 -29.82 -3.41 -11.19
CA LEU A 492 -29.61 -2.17 -10.44
C LEU A 492 -29.39 -2.47 -8.95
N ALA A 493 -30.19 -3.36 -8.37
CA ALA A 493 -30.08 -3.74 -6.97
C ALA A 493 -28.72 -4.39 -6.65
N VAL A 494 -28.26 -5.32 -7.48
CA VAL A 494 -26.93 -5.95 -7.33
C VAL A 494 -25.83 -4.89 -7.45
N ALA A 495 -25.90 -4.00 -8.42
CA ALA A 495 -24.90 -2.94 -8.60
C ALA A 495 -24.84 -1.99 -7.39
N LEU A 496 -26.00 -1.57 -6.84
CA LEU A 496 -26.08 -0.72 -5.66
C LEU A 496 -25.55 -1.41 -4.39
N VAL A 497 -25.93 -2.68 -4.19
CA VAL A 497 -25.47 -3.44 -3.02
C VAL A 497 -23.97 -3.71 -3.10
N ASN A 498 -23.44 -4.04 -4.28
CA ASN A 498 -22.01 -4.22 -4.48
C ASN A 498 -21.23 -2.91 -4.25
N TRP A 499 -21.73 -1.80 -4.78
CA TRP A 499 -21.15 -0.48 -4.54
C TRP A 499 -21.13 -0.14 -3.04
N LEU A 500 -22.25 -0.37 -2.34
CA LEU A 500 -22.34 -0.14 -0.89
C LEU A 500 -21.39 -1.08 -0.12
N ALA A 501 -21.32 -2.34 -0.52
CA ALA A 501 -20.40 -3.31 0.08
C ALA A 501 -18.94 -2.87 -0.06
N THR A 502 -18.52 -2.37 -1.23
CA THR A 502 -17.15 -1.86 -1.44
C THR A 502 -16.82 -0.61 -0.62
N LEU A 503 -17.83 0.16 -0.19
CA LEU A 503 -17.64 1.30 0.71
C LEU A 503 -17.57 0.90 2.18
N LEU A 504 -18.30 -0.14 2.59
CA LEU A 504 -18.47 -0.53 3.99
C LEU A 504 -17.55 -1.67 4.42
N ALA A 505 -17.24 -2.60 3.52
CA ALA A 505 -16.33 -3.70 3.80
C ALA A 505 -14.87 -3.24 3.69
N THR A 506 -14.08 -3.61 4.70
CA THR A 506 -12.62 -3.41 4.65
C THR A 506 -12.00 -4.55 3.84
N PRO A 507 -11.14 -4.26 2.85
CA PRO A 507 -10.41 -5.29 2.12
C PRO A 507 -9.63 -6.22 3.06
N HIS A 508 -9.71 -7.53 2.81
CA HIS A 508 -9.02 -8.55 3.58
C HIS A 508 -8.01 -9.28 2.68
N PRO A 509 -6.80 -8.71 2.45
CA PRO A 509 -5.77 -9.40 1.67
C PRO A 509 -5.41 -10.72 2.34
N LEU A 510 -5.16 -11.75 1.55
CA LEU A 510 -4.76 -13.05 2.07
C LEU A 510 -3.34 -13.01 2.64
N PRO A 511 -3.07 -13.66 3.77
CA PRO A 511 -1.73 -13.73 4.35
C PRO A 511 -0.80 -14.56 3.46
N ARG A 512 0.52 -14.27 3.50
CA ARG A 512 1.49 -15.01 2.70
C ARG A 512 2.84 -15.19 3.39
N MET A 513 3.57 -16.22 2.92
CA MET A 513 4.96 -16.45 3.28
C MET A 513 5.89 -15.52 2.52
N ASP A 514 7.04 -15.20 3.08
CA ASP A 514 8.09 -14.44 2.42
C ASP A 514 9.02 -15.38 1.63
N PHE A 515 8.86 -15.39 0.33
CA PHE A 515 9.72 -16.12 -0.60
C PHE A 515 10.60 -15.19 -1.45
N SER A 516 10.89 -13.99 -0.95
CA SER A 516 11.78 -13.03 -1.62
C SER A 516 13.19 -13.59 -1.88
N LYS A 517 13.66 -14.49 -1.00
CA LYS A 517 14.97 -15.16 -1.12
C LYS A 517 14.93 -16.45 -1.96
N GLY A 518 13.77 -16.87 -2.44
CA GLY A 518 13.56 -18.09 -3.22
C GLY A 518 12.42 -18.95 -2.66
N ILE A 519 11.82 -19.74 -3.54
CA ILE A 519 10.76 -20.70 -3.19
C ILE A 519 11.43 -21.93 -2.55
N PRO A 520 11.01 -22.38 -1.36
CA PRO A 520 11.52 -23.61 -0.76
C PRO A 520 11.17 -24.84 -1.60
N PRO A 521 12.00 -25.91 -1.61
CA PRO A 521 11.77 -27.13 -2.41
C PRO A 521 10.43 -27.83 -2.14
N GLU A 522 9.94 -27.77 -0.89
CA GLU A 522 8.64 -28.33 -0.50
C GLU A 522 7.44 -27.56 -1.08
N HIS A 523 7.68 -26.40 -1.67
CA HIS A 523 6.68 -25.54 -2.31
C HIS A 523 6.91 -25.38 -3.82
N ARG A 524 7.65 -26.33 -4.43
CA ARG A 524 7.97 -26.32 -5.87
C ARG A 524 6.73 -26.10 -6.71
N ALA A 525 6.83 -25.23 -7.72
CA ALA A 525 5.72 -24.85 -8.57
C ALA A 525 6.04 -24.97 -10.06
N LEU A 526 5.00 -25.21 -10.86
CA LEU A 526 5.07 -25.28 -12.32
C LEU A 526 4.12 -24.23 -12.92
N VAL A 527 4.66 -23.31 -13.70
CA VAL A 527 3.88 -22.37 -14.52
C VAL A 527 3.53 -23.08 -15.83
N VAL A 528 2.24 -23.21 -16.14
CA VAL A 528 1.78 -23.85 -17.37
C VAL A 528 0.94 -22.91 -18.21
N VAL A 529 1.14 -22.98 -19.51
CA VAL A 529 0.37 -22.24 -20.52
C VAL A 529 -0.34 -23.25 -21.42
N PRO A 530 -1.63 -23.55 -21.15
CA PRO A 530 -2.45 -24.39 -22.03
C PRO A 530 -2.70 -23.68 -23.36
N THR A 531 -2.28 -24.27 -24.48
CA THR A 531 -2.34 -23.64 -25.81
C THR A 531 -2.66 -24.64 -26.92
N ILE A 532 -2.75 -24.13 -28.14
CA ILE A 532 -2.93 -24.91 -29.37
C ILE A 532 -1.82 -24.53 -30.34
N LEU A 533 -1.15 -25.50 -30.93
CA LEU A 533 -0.17 -25.28 -31.99
C LEU A 533 -0.92 -25.05 -33.32
N VAL A 534 -0.76 -23.89 -33.91
CA VAL A 534 -1.52 -23.45 -35.10
C VAL A 534 -0.61 -23.18 -36.29
N SER A 535 0.53 -22.56 -36.09
CA SER A 535 1.50 -22.18 -37.12
C SER A 535 2.91 -22.05 -36.54
N ALA A 536 3.92 -22.02 -37.40
CA ALA A 536 5.32 -21.83 -36.99
C ALA A 536 5.51 -20.50 -36.23
N GLN A 537 4.91 -19.42 -36.73
CA GLN A 537 4.96 -18.11 -36.05
C GLN A 537 4.32 -18.17 -34.65
N ASN A 538 3.17 -18.84 -34.55
CA ASN A 538 2.52 -19.03 -33.24
C ASN A 538 3.42 -19.81 -32.27
N VAL A 539 4.15 -20.83 -32.75
CA VAL A 539 5.11 -21.52 -31.87
C VAL A 539 6.24 -20.59 -31.40
N GLU A 540 6.78 -19.75 -32.27
CA GLU A 540 7.82 -18.79 -31.91
C GLU A 540 7.33 -17.77 -30.88
N ASP A 541 6.15 -17.20 -31.09
CA ASP A 541 5.52 -16.24 -30.15
C ASP A 541 5.27 -16.88 -28.76
N LEU A 542 4.83 -18.15 -28.72
CA LEU A 542 4.60 -18.88 -27.47
C LEU A 542 5.91 -19.14 -26.70
N ILE A 543 6.98 -19.47 -27.42
CA ILE A 543 8.30 -19.71 -26.82
C ILE A 543 8.89 -18.42 -26.27
N GLU A 544 8.81 -17.32 -27.03
CA GLU A 544 9.26 -15.99 -26.57
C GLU A 544 8.48 -15.54 -25.33
N ALA A 545 7.16 -15.67 -25.35
CA ALA A 545 6.33 -15.33 -24.21
C ALA A 545 6.63 -16.19 -22.97
N LEU A 546 6.99 -17.49 -23.18
CA LEU A 546 7.39 -18.37 -22.07
C LEU A 546 8.75 -17.92 -21.48
N GLU A 547 9.70 -17.56 -22.32
CA GLU A 547 11.01 -17.04 -21.93
C GLU A 547 10.89 -15.74 -21.13
N VAL A 548 10.04 -14.81 -21.59
CA VAL A 548 9.77 -13.55 -20.89
C VAL A 548 9.20 -13.80 -19.49
N ARG A 549 8.25 -14.72 -19.34
CA ARG A 549 7.68 -15.10 -18.04
C ARG A 549 8.74 -15.67 -17.10
N PHE A 550 9.64 -16.50 -17.61
CA PHE A 550 10.78 -17.03 -16.85
C PHE A 550 11.73 -15.92 -16.42
N LEU A 551 12.13 -15.03 -17.34
CA LEU A 551 13.08 -13.95 -17.03
C LEU A 551 12.56 -13.00 -15.95
N ALA A 552 11.24 -12.79 -15.92
CA ALA A 552 10.58 -11.98 -14.89
C ALA A 552 10.43 -12.72 -13.53
N ASN A 553 10.52 -14.05 -13.50
CA ASN A 553 10.23 -14.85 -12.32
C ASN A 553 11.26 -16.00 -12.13
N ARG A 554 12.56 -15.67 -12.19
CA ARG A 554 13.62 -16.68 -11.99
C ARG A 554 13.63 -17.21 -10.57
N ASP A 555 13.57 -18.53 -10.44
CA ASP A 555 13.66 -19.25 -9.19
C ASP A 555 14.04 -20.72 -9.43
N ASP A 556 14.87 -21.32 -8.57
CA ASP A 556 15.34 -22.71 -8.74
C ASP A 556 14.21 -23.75 -8.55
N ASN A 557 13.15 -23.41 -7.82
CA ASN A 557 12.00 -24.25 -7.57
C ASN A 557 10.75 -23.81 -8.33
N LEU A 558 10.94 -23.05 -9.44
CA LEU A 558 9.89 -22.62 -10.33
C LEU A 558 10.19 -23.04 -11.78
N HIS A 559 9.34 -23.88 -12.34
CA HIS A 559 9.48 -24.42 -13.69
C HIS A 559 8.42 -23.88 -14.62
N PHE A 560 8.65 -23.93 -15.93
CA PHE A 560 7.79 -23.36 -16.95
C PHE A 560 7.47 -24.39 -18.04
N GLY A 561 6.19 -24.53 -18.40
CA GLY A 561 5.77 -25.52 -19.39
C GLY A 561 4.71 -25.01 -20.34
N LEU A 562 4.81 -25.46 -21.60
CA LEU A 562 3.73 -25.39 -22.58
C LEU A 562 2.92 -26.69 -22.53
N LEU A 563 1.60 -26.58 -22.41
CA LEU A 563 0.66 -27.70 -22.42
C LEU A 563 -0.18 -27.61 -23.67
N THR A 564 0.18 -28.38 -24.70
CA THR A 564 -0.24 -28.16 -26.07
C THR A 564 -1.16 -29.27 -26.62
N ASP A 565 -2.10 -28.87 -27.50
CA ASP A 565 -2.87 -29.71 -28.40
C ASP A 565 -2.66 -29.20 -29.83
N PHE A 566 -3.02 -30.01 -30.84
CA PHE A 566 -3.26 -29.53 -32.18
C PHE A 566 -4.66 -28.90 -32.32
N ARG A 567 -4.90 -28.11 -33.36
CA ARG A 567 -6.24 -27.62 -33.72
C ARG A 567 -7.19 -28.75 -34.03
N ASP A 568 -8.48 -28.51 -33.84
CA ASP A 568 -9.52 -29.48 -34.19
C ASP A 568 -9.49 -29.77 -35.70
N ALA A 569 -9.68 -31.04 -36.07
CA ALA A 569 -9.59 -31.51 -37.48
C ALA A 569 -10.55 -32.65 -37.75
N HIS A 570 -10.84 -32.88 -39.04
CA HIS A 570 -11.65 -34.02 -39.48
C HIS A 570 -10.86 -35.34 -39.49
N GLU A 571 -9.53 -35.25 -39.45
CA GLU A 571 -8.60 -36.39 -39.43
C GLU A 571 -7.80 -36.38 -38.13
N GLU A 572 -7.31 -37.52 -37.71
CA GLU A 572 -6.52 -37.69 -36.50
C GLU A 572 -5.18 -36.92 -36.59
N THR A 573 -4.55 -36.94 -37.74
CA THR A 573 -3.27 -36.31 -38.04
C THR A 573 -3.35 -35.47 -39.31
N LEU A 574 -2.72 -34.32 -39.30
CA LEU A 574 -2.57 -33.44 -40.46
C LEU A 574 -1.09 -33.37 -40.88
N PRO A 575 -0.79 -33.12 -42.15
CA PRO A 575 0.60 -33.00 -42.62
C PRO A 575 1.43 -31.92 -41.91
N GLU A 576 0.77 -30.87 -41.44
CA GLU A 576 1.43 -29.75 -40.72
C GLU A 576 1.74 -30.06 -39.26
N ASP A 577 1.15 -31.09 -38.68
CA ASP A 577 1.23 -31.37 -37.24
C ASP A 577 2.65 -31.71 -36.79
N GLU A 578 3.30 -32.64 -37.46
CA GLU A 578 4.63 -33.11 -37.10
C GLU A 578 5.72 -32.02 -37.23
N PRO A 579 5.74 -31.23 -38.31
CA PRO A 579 6.68 -30.09 -38.41
C PRO A 579 6.53 -29.07 -37.25
N LEU A 580 5.30 -28.74 -36.85
CA LEU A 580 5.03 -27.80 -35.74
C LEU A 580 5.51 -28.39 -34.43
N LEU A 581 5.29 -29.67 -34.18
CA LEU A 581 5.69 -30.31 -32.94
C LEU A 581 7.21 -30.41 -32.83
N ARG A 582 7.91 -30.78 -33.94
CA ARG A 582 9.39 -30.78 -34.00
C ARG A 582 9.98 -29.36 -33.76
N LEU A 583 9.36 -28.32 -34.31
CA LEU A 583 9.78 -26.95 -34.06
C LEU A 583 9.67 -26.60 -32.58
N ALA A 584 8.52 -26.87 -31.96
CA ALA A 584 8.29 -26.63 -30.55
C ALA A 584 9.29 -27.40 -29.66
N GLN A 585 9.53 -28.68 -29.97
CA GLN A 585 10.54 -29.49 -29.28
C GLN A 585 11.94 -28.91 -29.39
N LYS A 586 12.37 -28.51 -30.60
CA LYS A 586 13.69 -27.91 -30.85
C LYS A 586 13.86 -26.61 -30.05
N LYS A 587 12.85 -25.74 -30.05
CA LYS A 587 12.89 -24.45 -29.35
C LYS A 587 12.95 -24.62 -27.82
N ILE A 588 12.15 -25.54 -27.23
CA ILE A 588 12.21 -25.81 -25.77
C ILE A 588 13.57 -26.40 -25.38
N LYS A 589 14.12 -27.34 -26.15
CA LYS A 589 15.48 -27.84 -25.92
C LYS A 589 16.51 -26.72 -25.99
N GLY A 590 16.36 -25.81 -26.95
CA GLY A 590 17.22 -24.61 -27.07
C GLY A 590 17.15 -23.68 -25.84
N LEU A 591 15.95 -23.47 -25.29
CA LEU A 591 15.80 -22.69 -24.04
C LEU A 591 16.49 -23.41 -22.86
N ASN A 592 16.32 -24.72 -22.70
CA ASN A 592 16.99 -25.46 -21.65
C ASN A 592 18.53 -25.40 -21.81
N GLN A 593 19.06 -25.46 -23.02
CA GLN A 593 20.49 -25.27 -23.27
C GLN A 593 20.97 -23.85 -22.90
N LYS A 594 20.16 -22.85 -23.22
CA LYS A 594 20.46 -21.43 -22.94
C LYS A 594 20.47 -21.08 -21.45
N TYR A 595 19.57 -21.68 -20.68
CA TYR A 595 19.32 -21.33 -19.26
C TYR A 595 19.62 -22.47 -18.30
N LYS A 596 20.45 -23.42 -18.68
CA LYS A 596 20.79 -24.58 -17.88
C LYS A 596 21.30 -24.16 -16.49
N SER A 597 20.56 -24.49 -15.43
CA SER A 597 20.97 -24.33 -14.06
C SER A 597 21.33 -25.71 -13.49
N ALA A 598 22.53 -25.81 -12.95
CA ALA A 598 23.07 -26.92 -12.11
C ALA A 598 22.69 -28.39 -12.43
N ASN A 599 22.13 -28.75 -13.54
CA ASN A 599 21.70 -30.05 -14.11
C ASN A 599 20.21 -30.23 -14.37
N ASP A 600 19.33 -29.31 -13.96
CA ASP A 600 17.87 -29.47 -14.09
C ASP A 600 17.31 -28.67 -15.27
N ASP A 601 16.37 -29.26 -16.01
CA ASP A 601 15.61 -28.57 -17.04
C ASP A 601 14.59 -27.61 -16.41
N VAL A 602 14.53 -26.37 -16.93
CA VAL A 602 13.61 -25.31 -16.47
C VAL A 602 12.34 -25.29 -17.29
N PHE A 603 12.45 -25.63 -18.59
CA PHE A 603 11.35 -25.54 -19.54
C PHE A 603 10.87 -26.90 -19.99
N PHE A 604 9.55 -27.05 -20.05
CA PHE A 604 8.87 -28.30 -20.38
C PHE A 604 7.89 -28.12 -21.54
N LEU A 605 7.69 -29.18 -22.32
CA LEU A 605 6.64 -29.29 -23.32
C LEU A 605 5.86 -30.56 -23.06
N PHE A 606 4.55 -30.44 -22.91
CA PHE A 606 3.61 -31.54 -22.82
C PHE A 606 2.66 -31.43 -23.99
N HIS A 607 2.69 -32.41 -24.91
CA HIS A 607 1.81 -32.41 -26.08
C HIS A 607 0.89 -33.64 -26.07
N ARG A 608 -0.43 -33.39 -26.26
CA ARG A 608 -1.45 -34.43 -26.30
C ARG A 608 -1.86 -34.75 -27.75
N PRO A 609 -2.14 -36.01 -28.06
CA PRO A 609 -2.72 -36.37 -29.34
C PRO A 609 -4.19 -35.92 -29.42
N ARG A 610 -4.70 -35.73 -30.63
CA ARG A 610 -6.15 -35.60 -30.85
C ARG A 610 -6.85 -36.89 -30.45
N LYS A 611 -8.09 -36.75 -29.97
CA LYS A 611 -9.00 -37.85 -29.68
C LYS A 611 -10.32 -37.60 -30.40
N TRP A 612 -10.92 -38.70 -30.92
CA TRP A 612 -12.22 -38.60 -31.58
C TRP A 612 -13.30 -38.20 -30.58
N ASN A 613 -14.06 -37.17 -30.92
CA ASN A 613 -15.23 -36.76 -30.18
C ASN A 613 -16.50 -37.18 -30.93
N PRO A 614 -17.21 -38.23 -30.45
CA PRO A 614 -18.40 -38.74 -31.14
C PRO A 614 -19.56 -37.76 -31.20
N GLN A 615 -19.67 -36.81 -30.24
CA GLN A 615 -20.75 -35.84 -30.19
C GLN A 615 -20.54 -34.69 -31.19
N GLU A 616 -19.32 -34.18 -31.27
CA GLU A 616 -18.96 -33.09 -32.18
C GLU A 616 -18.50 -33.62 -33.56
N ARG A 617 -18.30 -34.93 -33.71
CA ARG A 617 -17.83 -35.62 -34.92
C ARG A 617 -16.53 -35.02 -35.48
N ILE A 618 -15.57 -34.78 -34.59
CA ILE A 618 -14.29 -34.16 -34.92
C ILE A 618 -13.18 -34.75 -34.06
N TRP A 619 -11.98 -34.78 -34.59
CA TRP A 619 -10.76 -35.07 -33.86
C TRP A 619 -10.28 -33.79 -33.14
N MET A 620 -10.14 -33.82 -31.82
CA MET A 620 -9.84 -32.61 -31.01
C MET A 620 -8.97 -32.92 -29.80
N GLY A 621 -8.36 -31.90 -29.22
CA GLY A 621 -7.81 -31.92 -27.87
C GLY A 621 -8.94 -32.11 -26.86
N TYR A 622 -9.13 -33.34 -26.37
CA TYR A 622 -10.31 -33.78 -25.62
C TYR A 622 -10.47 -32.98 -24.33
N GLU A 623 -11.68 -32.46 -24.07
CA GLU A 623 -11.97 -31.56 -22.95
C GLU A 623 -11.14 -30.28 -22.93
N ARG A 624 -10.47 -29.91 -23.99
CA ARG A 624 -9.72 -28.64 -24.18
C ARG A 624 -8.82 -28.31 -23.00
N LYS A 625 -8.89 -27.07 -22.46
CA LYS A 625 -8.07 -26.60 -21.32
C LYS A 625 -8.26 -27.46 -20.07
N ARG A 626 -9.51 -27.80 -19.72
CA ARG A 626 -9.83 -28.64 -18.56
C ARG A 626 -9.16 -30.00 -18.62
N GLY A 627 -9.31 -30.69 -19.77
CA GLY A 627 -8.71 -32.00 -19.97
C GLY A 627 -7.18 -31.96 -19.91
N LYS A 628 -6.55 -30.94 -20.50
CA LYS A 628 -5.10 -30.73 -20.41
C LYS A 628 -4.62 -30.65 -18.97
N LEU A 629 -5.24 -29.78 -18.17
CA LEU A 629 -4.86 -29.60 -16.78
C LEU A 629 -5.12 -30.84 -15.93
N ALA A 630 -6.24 -31.56 -16.16
CA ALA A 630 -6.53 -32.81 -15.46
C ALA A 630 -5.53 -33.91 -15.80
N GLU A 631 -5.13 -34.06 -17.07
CA GLU A 631 -4.12 -35.04 -17.47
C GLU A 631 -2.72 -34.66 -16.94
N LEU A 632 -2.37 -33.37 -16.90
CA LEU A 632 -1.14 -32.90 -16.28
C LEU A 632 -1.13 -33.19 -14.78
N ASN A 633 -2.19 -32.88 -14.05
CA ASN A 633 -2.29 -33.16 -12.63
C ASN A 633 -2.13 -34.63 -12.31
N SER A 634 -2.82 -35.48 -13.06
CA SER A 634 -2.66 -36.95 -12.97
C SER A 634 -1.22 -37.38 -13.22
N PHE A 635 -0.56 -36.82 -14.23
CA PHE A 635 0.85 -37.09 -14.52
C PHE A 635 1.78 -36.67 -13.36
N LEU A 636 1.57 -35.48 -12.79
CA LEU A 636 2.33 -34.98 -11.64
C LEU A 636 2.16 -35.85 -10.38
N ARG A 637 1.14 -36.71 -10.33
CA ARG A 637 0.88 -37.66 -9.22
C ARG A 637 1.13 -39.10 -9.61
N GLY A 638 2.01 -39.34 -10.59
CA GLY A 638 2.46 -40.67 -11.00
C GLY A 638 1.51 -41.39 -11.95
N GLY A 639 0.54 -40.69 -12.54
CA GLY A 639 -0.29 -41.23 -13.60
C GLY A 639 0.48 -41.53 -14.89
N SER A 640 -0.12 -42.32 -15.78
CA SER A 640 0.55 -42.78 -17.03
C SER A 640 0.98 -41.63 -17.93
N ARG A 641 2.20 -41.72 -18.45
CA ARG A 641 2.75 -40.79 -19.44
C ARG A 641 2.07 -40.96 -20.82
N ASP A 642 1.38 -42.08 -21.07
CA ASP A 642 0.76 -42.41 -22.37
C ASP A 642 -0.33 -41.43 -22.81
N ARG A 643 -0.75 -40.54 -21.90
CA ARG A 643 -1.69 -39.46 -22.22
C ARG A 643 -1.06 -38.36 -23.08
N PHE A 644 0.25 -38.25 -23.08
CA PHE A 644 1.03 -37.31 -23.87
C PHE A 644 1.79 -38.01 -24.96
N SER A 645 1.64 -37.59 -26.22
CA SER A 645 2.40 -38.11 -27.36
C SER A 645 3.86 -37.64 -27.34
N LEU A 646 4.13 -36.48 -26.73
CA LEU A 646 5.48 -35.95 -26.56
C LEU A 646 5.59 -35.24 -25.21
N VAL A 647 6.67 -35.55 -24.50
CA VAL A 647 7.10 -34.82 -23.31
C VAL A 647 8.56 -34.46 -23.47
N VAL A 648 8.90 -33.16 -23.34
CA VAL A 648 10.26 -32.63 -23.41
C VAL A 648 10.65 -32.04 -22.05
N GLY A 649 11.85 -32.30 -21.59
CA GLY A 649 12.41 -31.94 -20.28
C GLY A 649 12.52 -33.17 -19.36
N ASP A 650 13.44 -33.08 -18.38
CA ASP A 650 13.58 -34.10 -17.35
C ASP A 650 12.43 -34.03 -16.34
N THR A 651 11.52 -34.96 -16.43
CA THR A 651 10.29 -34.95 -15.60
C THR A 651 10.49 -35.51 -14.20
N ALA A 652 11.66 -36.04 -13.84
CA ALA A 652 11.93 -36.54 -12.49
C ALA A 652 11.74 -35.43 -11.41
N ILE A 653 12.15 -34.23 -11.72
CA ILE A 653 12.01 -33.07 -10.87
C ILE A 653 10.55 -32.65 -10.62
N LEU A 654 9.64 -33.02 -11.53
CA LEU A 654 8.23 -32.63 -11.46
C LEU A 654 7.40 -33.45 -10.47
N ALA A 655 7.91 -34.62 -10.03
CA ALA A 655 7.23 -35.45 -9.04
C ALA A 655 6.91 -34.74 -7.73
N ASN A 656 7.72 -33.74 -7.37
CA ASN A 656 7.58 -32.95 -6.16
C ASN A 656 6.87 -31.60 -6.38
N VAL A 657 6.29 -31.36 -7.55
CA VAL A 657 5.52 -30.15 -7.81
C VAL A 657 4.24 -30.16 -6.97
N LYS A 658 4.14 -29.17 -6.10
CA LYS A 658 2.98 -28.99 -5.22
C LYS A 658 1.94 -28.06 -5.81
N TYR A 659 2.39 -27.00 -6.47
CA TYR A 659 1.49 -25.98 -7.03
C TYR A 659 1.64 -25.84 -8.52
N VAL A 660 0.54 -25.56 -9.20
CA VAL A 660 0.52 -25.21 -10.62
C VAL A 660 -0.04 -23.80 -10.78
N ILE A 661 0.67 -22.97 -11.54
CA ILE A 661 0.23 -21.64 -11.96
C ILE A 661 -0.24 -21.77 -13.41
N SER A 662 -1.56 -21.73 -13.63
CA SER A 662 -2.17 -21.77 -14.96
C SER A 662 -2.36 -20.36 -15.50
N LEU A 663 -1.88 -20.11 -16.72
CA LEU A 663 -1.99 -18.83 -17.42
C LEU A 663 -2.56 -19.05 -18.82
N ASP A 664 -3.30 -18.06 -19.36
CA ASP A 664 -3.65 -18.08 -20.77
C ASP A 664 -2.46 -17.58 -21.63
N THR A 665 -2.51 -17.77 -22.93
CA THR A 665 -1.42 -17.42 -23.86
C THR A 665 -1.06 -15.96 -23.85
N ASP A 666 -2.05 -15.09 -23.68
CA ASP A 666 -1.95 -13.63 -23.66
C ASP A 666 -1.73 -13.05 -22.24
N THR A 667 -1.75 -13.90 -21.20
CA THR A 667 -1.56 -13.47 -19.81
C THR A 667 -0.07 -13.21 -19.52
N GLN A 668 0.24 -12.00 -19.10
CA GLN A 668 1.55 -11.60 -18.62
C GLN A 668 1.69 -11.90 -17.13
N LEU A 669 2.85 -12.45 -16.74
CA LEU A 669 3.23 -12.73 -15.36
C LEU A 669 4.29 -11.70 -14.94
N PRO A 670 3.93 -10.64 -14.21
CA PRO A 670 4.86 -9.60 -13.79
C PRO A 670 6.00 -10.15 -12.92
N ARG A 671 7.01 -9.34 -12.74
CA ARG A 671 8.19 -9.67 -11.94
C ARG A 671 7.80 -10.08 -10.53
N ASP A 672 8.38 -11.18 -10.03
CA ASP A 672 8.21 -11.75 -8.69
C ASP A 672 6.76 -12.16 -8.34
N SER A 673 5.81 -12.07 -9.27
CA SER A 673 4.40 -12.45 -9.03
C SER A 673 4.26 -13.94 -8.72
N ALA A 674 5.06 -14.80 -9.34
CA ALA A 674 5.01 -16.23 -9.06
C ALA A 674 5.39 -16.56 -7.61
N ARG A 675 6.42 -15.93 -7.06
CA ARG A 675 6.80 -16.08 -5.64
C ARG A 675 5.70 -15.64 -4.69
N GLN A 676 5.03 -14.54 -5.02
CA GLN A 676 3.91 -14.03 -4.24
C GLN A 676 2.71 -14.98 -4.27
N LEU A 677 2.39 -15.55 -5.43
CA LEU A 677 1.35 -16.56 -5.58
C LEU A 677 1.65 -17.82 -4.76
N VAL A 678 2.88 -18.34 -4.88
CA VAL A 678 3.32 -19.52 -4.11
C VAL A 678 3.34 -19.22 -2.62
N GLY A 679 3.85 -18.05 -2.22
CA GLY A 679 3.89 -17.61 -0.82
C GLY A 679 2.49 -17.53 -0.18
N ALA A 680 1.50 -17.03 -0.94
CA ALA A 680 0.12 -17.00 -0.47
C ALA A 680 -0.48 -18.41 -0.33
N MET A 681 -0.25 -19.29 -1.32
CA MET A 681 -0.77 -20.67 -1.28
C MET A 681 -0.11 -21.50 -0.17
N ALA A 682 1.16 -21.24 0.13
CA ALA A 682 1.93 -21.95 1.15
C ALA A 682 1.51 -21.60 2.59
N HIS A 683 0.88 -20.43 2.79
CA HIS A 683 0.51 -19.96 4.13
C HIS A 683 -0.50 -20.89 4.81
N PRO A 684 -0.29 -21.29 6.10
CA PRO A 684 -1.14 -22.28 6.79
C PRO A 684 -2.62 -21.97 6.79
N LEU A 685 -3.01 -20.68 6.93
CA LEU A 685 -4.41 -20.26 6.92
C LEU A 685 -5.07 -20.37 5.53
N ASN A 686 -4.28 -20.43 4.47
CA ASN A 686 -4.79 -20.55 3.10
C ASN A 686 -4.84 -22.00 2.60
N ARG A 687 -4.19 -22.96 3.29
CA ARG A 687 -4.17 -24.38 2.88
C ARG A 687 -5.56 -24.94 2.81
N ALA A 688 -5.86 -25.65 1.70
CA ALA A 688 -7.15 -26.25 1.45
C ALA A 688 -7.49 -27.36 2.46
N ARG A 689 -8.75 -27.38 2.94
CA ARG A 689 -9.30 -28.49 3.71
C ARG A 689 -10.54 -29.04 3.01
N TYR A 690 -10.43 -30.25 2.54
CA TYR A 690 -11.52 -30.96 1.91
C TYR A 690 -12.42 -31.61 2.96
N ASP A 691 -13.76 -31.44 2.81
CA ASP A 691 -14.77 -32.04 3.67
C ASP A 691 -15.43 -33.21 2.94
N GLU A 692 -15.22 -34.43 3.44
CA GLU A 692 -15.73 -35.64 2.82
C GLU A 692 -17.28 -35.70 2.81
N ASN A 693 -17.92 -35.13 3.81
CA ASN A 693 -19.39 -35.12 3.87
C ASN A 693 -19.99 -34.13 2.86
N LYS A 694 -19.33 -32.98 2.68
CA LYS A 694 -19.74 -31.93 1.75
C LYS A 694 -19.14 -32.10 0.37
N GLN A 695 -18.18 -33.01 0.22
CA GLN A 695 -17.52 -33.37 -1.04
C GLN A 695 -16.93 -32.16 -1.82
N ARG A 696 -16.38 -31.21 -1.08
CA ARG A 696 -15.72 -29.98 -1.60
C ARG A 696 -14.75 -29.41 -0.59
N VAL A 697 -13.90 -28.50 -1.03
CA VAL A 697 -13.08 -27.69 -0.11
C VAL A 697 -13.98 -26.72 0.68
N CYS A 698 -13.88 -26.75 1.98
CA CYS A 698 -14.71 -25.95 2.89
C CYS A 698 -13.91 -24.87 3.64
N ASP A 699 -12.64 -25.12 3.90
CA ASP A 699 -11.73 -24.19 4.55
C ASP A 699 -10.45 -24.04 3.76
N GLY A 700 -9.81 -22.86 3.81
CA GLY A 700 -8.69 -22.52 2.95
C GLY A 700 -9.11 -22.46 1.49
N TYR A 701 -8.14 -22.60 0.61
CA TYR A 701 -8.34 -22.43 -0.82
C TYR A 701 -7.57 -23.51 -1.58
N GLY A 702 -8.25 -24.22 -2.47
CA GLY A 702 -7.59 -25.08 -3.45
C GLY A 702 -7.05 -24.28 -4.61
N ILE A 703 -7.63 -23.10 -4.88
CA ILE A 703 -7.26 -22.20 -5.98
C ILE A 703 -7.13 -20.78 -5.45
N LEU A 704 -6.10 -20.03 -5.86
CA LEU A 704 -5.99 -18.60 -5.64
C LEU A 704 -5.95 -17.87 -6.98
N GLN A 705 -6.90 -16.98 -7.17
CA GLN A 705 -7.08 -16.14 -8.34
C GLN A 705 -6.40 -14.78 -8.08
N PRO A 706 -5.40 -14.34 -8.86
CA PRO A 706 -4.90 -12.97 -8.79
C PRO A 706 -5.85 -11.99 -9.48
N GLY A 707 -5.70 -10.72 -9.22
CA GLY A 707 -6.37 -9.66 -9.99
C GLY A 707 -5.91 -9.72 -11.46
N VAL A 708 -6.82 -9.46 -12.40
CA VAL A 708 -6.50 -9.42 -13.84
C VAL A 708 -6.89 -8.06 -14.41
N GLY A 709 -5.94 -7.37 -15.02
CA GLY A 709 -6.13 -6.07 -15.66
C GLY A 709 -5.80 -6.09 -17.15
N ALA A 710 -6.32 -5.12 -17.89
CA ALA A 710 -5.93 -4.94 -19.29
C ALA A 710 -4.52 -4.34 -19.38
N SER A 711 -3.67 -4.86 -20.28
CA SER A 711 -2.37 -4.27 -20.55
C SER A 711 -2.51 -2.91 -21.23
N LEU A 712 -1.62 -1.96 -20.90
CA LEU A 712 -1.63 -0.62 -21.51
C LEU A 712 -1.43 -0.68 -23.04
N SER A 713 -0.62 -1.61 -23.53
CA SER A 713 -0.42 -1.85 -24.95
C SER A 713 -1.70 -2.35 -25.61
N GLY A 714 -2.37 -3.34 -25.02
CA GLY A 714 -3.63 -3.91 -25.53
C GLY A 714 -4.78 -2.89 -25.51
N ALA A 715 -4.91 -2.11 -24.44
CA ALA A 715 -5.94 -1.08 -24.32
C ALA A 715 -5.82 0.05 -25.37
N ASN A 716 -4.61 0.28 -25.92
CA ASN A 716 -4.37 1.34 -26.91
C ASN A 716 -4.40 0.88 -28.37
N GLN A 717 -4.56 -0.40 -28.68
CA GLN A 717 -4.48 -0.96 -30.02
C GLN A 717 -5.60 -0.47 -30.96
N SER A 718 -6.78 -0.11 -30.45
CA SER A 718 -7.91 0.32 -31.26
C SER A 718 -8.80 1.34 -30.53
N ARG A 719 -9.66 2.04 -31.28
CA ARG A 719 -10.70 2.92 -30.68
C ARG A 719 -11.66 2.11 -29.79
N TYR A 720 -11.98 0.89 -30.20
CA TYR A 720 -12.81 -0.03 -29.41
C TYR A 720 -12.13 -0.39 -28.08
N ALA A 721 -10.89 -0.85 -28.13
CA ALA A 721 -10.13 -1.20 -26.95
C ALA A 721 -9.96 -0.01 -25.99
N ARG A 722 -9.73 1.20 -26.51
CA ARG A 722 -9.65 2.43 -25.66
C ARG A 722 -10.95 2.76 -24.94
N LEU A 723 -12.10 2.52 -25.56
CA LEU A 723 -13.39 2.79 -24.93
C LEU A 723 -13.79 1.75 -23.90
N PHE A 724 -13.51 0.48 -24.16
CA PHE A 724 -13.99 -0.65 -23.34
C PHE A 724 -12.89 -1.37 -22.56
N GLY A 725 -11.61 -1.23 -22.93
CA GLY A 725 -10.46 -1.87 -22.28
C GLY A 725 -9.92 -1.14 -21.05
N SER A 726 -10.49 0.04 -20.71
CA SER A 726 -10.08 0.80 -19.52
C SER A 726 -10.65 0.25 -18.20
N GLU A 727 -11.63 -0.65 -18.28
CA GLU A 727 -12.16 -1.30 -17.07
C GLU A 727 -11.17 -2.36 -16.58
N PRO A 728 -10.76 -2.28 -15.29
CA PRO A 728 -9.88 -3.29 -14.72
C PRO A 728 -10.63 -4.62 -14.58
N GLY A 729 -10.13 -5.64 -15.27
CA GLY A 729 -10.60 -7.00 -15.14
C GLY A 729 -11.73 -7.43 -16.07
N ILE A 730 -11.76 -8.72 -16.34
CA ILE A 730 -12.79 -9.39 -17.14
C ILE A 730 -14.07 -9.59 -16.32
N ASP A 731 -13.91 -9.79 -15.02
CA ASP A 731 -15.00 -9.93 -14.07
C ASP A 731 -15.35 -8.56 -13.46
N PRO A 732 -16.59 -8.08 -13.59
CA PRO A 732 -17.02 -6.82 -12.99
C PRO A 732 -16.95 -6.82 -11.45
N TYR A 733 -16.75 -7.97 -10.82
CA TYR A 733 -16.61 -8.10 -9.37
C TYR A 733 -15.17 -8.03 -8.86
N THR A 734 -14.17 -8.21 -9.72
CA THR A 734 -12.75 -8.14 -9.35
C THR A 734 -12.21 -6.74 -9.63
N ARG A 735 -12.21 -5.88 -8.64
CA ARG A 735 -11.51 -4.59 -8.69
C ARG A 735 -10.17 -4.69 -7.96
N VAL A 736 -9.20 -3.88 -8.37
CA VAL A 736 -7.78 -3.94 -7.95
C VAL A 736 -7.57 -3.90 -6.42
N VAL A 737 -8.54 -3.43 -5.64
CA VAL A 737 -8.38 -3.24 -4.19
C VAL A 737 -9.47 -3.93 -3.37
N SER A 738 -10.62 -4.26 -3.97
CA SER A 738 -11.77 -4.80 -3.24
C SER A 738 -12.58 -5.73 -4.15
N ASP A 739 -12.85 -6.92 -3.65
CA ASP A 739 -13.78 -7.88 -4.26
C ASP A 739 -14.91 -8.15 -3.27
N VAL A 740 -16.14 -7.94 -3.71
CA VAL A 740 -17.33 -8.11 -2.86
C VAL A 740 -17.43 -9.51 -2.28
N TYR A 741 -17.15 -10.53 -3.07
CA TYR A 741 -17.24 -11.92 -2.62
C TYR A 741 -16.10 -12.29 -1.66
N GLN A 742 -14.85 -11.87 -1.96
CA GLN A 742 -13.72 -12.12 -1.07
C GLN A 742 -13.88 -11.38 0.26
N ASP A 743 -14.28 -10.11 0.21
CA ASP A 743 -14.33 -9.27 1.40
C ASP A 743 -15.54 -9.58 2.32
N LEU A 744 -16.69 -9.97 1.73
CA LEU A 744 -17.87 -10.31 2.52
C LEU A 744 -17.94 -11.79 2.93
N PHE A 745 -17.48 -12.72 2.08
CA PHE A 745 -17.70 -14.15 2.27
C PHE A 745 -16.39 -14.95 2.40
N GLY A 746 -15.23 -14.32 2.22
CA GLY A 746 -13.93 -14.98 2.24
C GLY A 746 -13.78 -16.01 1.11
N GLU A 747 -14.42 -15.78 -0.06
CA GLU A 747 -14.39 -16.67 -1.21
C GLU A 747 -14.50 -15.89 -2.52
N GLY A 748 -13.43 -15.85 -3.32
CA GLY A 748 -13.40 -15.21 -4.63
C GLY A 748 -14.05 -16.04 -5.73
N SER A 749 -13.92 -15.56 -6.98
CA SER A 749 -14.35 -16.28 -8.19
C SER A 749 -13.15 -16.65 -9.04
N PHE A 750 -13.10 -17.87 -9.56
CA PHE A 750 -12.05 -18.33 -10.45
C PHE A 750 -12.42 -18.10 -11.91
N ILE A 751 -11.51 -17.51 -12.68
CA ILE A 751 -11.68 -17.17 -14.09
C ILE A 751 -10.65 -17.88 -15.00
N GLY A 752 -10.06 -18.97 -14.50
CA GLY A 752 -9.18 -19.85 -15.28
C GLY A 752 -7.69 -19.49 -15.22
N LYS A 753 -7.29 -18.49 -14.40
CA LYS A 753 -5.90 -18.05 -14.25
C LYS A 753 -5.56 -17.90 -12.79
N GLY A 754 -4.38 -18.36 -12.40
CA GLY A 754 -3.94 -18.29 -11.01
C GLY A 754 -3.19 -19.54 -10.60
N ILE A 755 -3.02 -19.70 -9.31
CA ILE A 755 -2.30 -20.81 -8.70
C ILE A 755 -3.28 -21.78 -8.02
N TYR A 756 -2.99 -23.08 -8.12
CA TYR A 756 -3.74 -24.08 -7.41
C TYR A 756 -2.84 -25.16 -6.78
N ASP A 757 -3.31 -25.74 -5.70
CA ASP A 757 -2.72 -26.91 -5.06
C ASP A 757 -3.19 -28.16 -5.82
N VAL A 758 -2.23 -28.94 -6.34
CA VAL A 758 -2.51 -30.09 -7.20
C VAL A 758 -3.35 -31.15 -6.47
N ASP A 759 -3.01 -31.46 -5.23
CA ASP A 759 -3.71 -32.49 -4.45
C ASP A 759 -5.12 -32.05 -4.08
N ALA A 760 -5.29 -30.78 -3.70
CA ALA A 760 -6.59 -30.24 -3.34
C ALA A 760 -7.55 -30.21 -4.55
N VAL A 761 -7.04 -29.80 -5.72
CA VAL A 761 -7.85 -29.73 -6.96
C VAL A 761 -8.17 -31.13 -7.47
N GLU A 762 -7.19 -32.05 -7.49
CA GLU A 762 -7.40 -33.43 -7.88
C GLU A 762 -8.51 -34.08 -7.03
N ARG A 763 -8.44 -33.95 -5.70
CA ARG A 763 -9.44 -34.49 -4.77
C ARG A 763 -10.82 -33.87 -4.94
N ALA A 764 -10.87 -32.56 -5.24
CA ALA A 764 -12.13 -31.83 -5.38
C ALA A 764 -12.85 -32.12 -6.72
N LEU A 765 -12.10 -32.36 -7.81
CA LEU A 765 -12.65 -32.38 -9.17
C LEU A 765 -12.71 -33.77 -9.80
N THR A 766 -11.88 -34.71 -9.36
CA THR A 766 -11.82 -36.05 -9.99
C THR A 766 -13.17 -36.76 -9.91
N GLY A 767 -13.68 -37.18 -11.07
CA GLY A 767 -14.96 -37.89 -11.18
C GLY A 767 -16.22 -37.04 -10.90
N ARG A 768 -16.12 -35.72 -10.86
CA ARG A 768 -17.24 -34.83 -10.54
C ARG A 768 -17.89 -34.22 -11.77
N LEU A 769 -17.13 -33.88 -12.76
CA LEU A 769 -17.62 -33.14 -13.92
C LEU A 769 -17.92 -34.07 -15.08
N PRO A 770 -19.08 -33.95 -15.73
CA PRO A 770 -19.42 -34.77 -16.89
C PRO A 770 -18.56 -34.40 -18.08
N GLU A 771 -18.21 -35.38 -18.88
CA GLU A 771 -17.48 -35.19 -20.13
C GLU A 771 -18.36 -34.53 -21.19
N ASN A 772 -17.73 -33.76 -22.06
CA ASN A 772 -18.29 -33.16 -23.28
C ASN A 772 -19.54 -32.26 -23.08
N ARG A 773 -19.71 -31.68 -21.87
CA ARG A 773 -20.93 -30.91 -21.54
C ARG A 773 -20.64 -29.51 -20.97
N ILE A 774 -19.39 -29.14 -20.71
CA ILE A 774 -19.03 -27.91 -20.04
C ILE A 774 -17.95 -27.19 -20.84
N LEU A 775 -18.28 -26.02 -21.38
CA LEU A 775 -17.33 -25.12 -22.08
C LEU A 775 -16.63 -24.16 -21.12
N SER A 776 -17.37 -23.60 -20.17
CA SER A 776 -16.88 -22.64 -19.16
C SER A 776 -16.84 -23.35 -17.81
N HIS A 777 -15.71 -23.93 -17.48
CA HIS A 777 -15.56 -24.76 -16.28
C HIS A 777 -15.00 -24.01 -15.07
N ASP A 778 -14.30 -22.88 -15.31
CA ASP A 778 -13.48 -22.19 -14.32
C ASP A 778 -14.27 -21.83 -13.05
N LEU A 779 -15.43 -21.18 -13.20
CA LEU A 779 -16.26 -20.80 -12.05
C LEU A 779 -16.71 -22.04 -11.24
N LEU A 780 -17.06 -23.12 -11.92
CA LEU A 780 -17.51 -24.34 -11.26
C LEU A 780 -16.36 -25.04 -10.52
N GLU A 781 -15.16 -25.10 -11.12
CA GLU A 781 -13.94 -25.61 -10.48
C GLU A 781 -13.62 -24.79 -9.21
N GLY A 782 -13.71 -23.45 -9.30
CA GLY A 782 -13.57 -22.56 -8.15
C GLY A 782 -14.60 -22.78 -7.04
N CYS A 783 -15.82 -23.22 -7.39
CA CYS A 783 -16.85 -23.58 -6.41
C CYS A 783 -16.57 -24.91 -5.68
N TYR A 784 -15.99 -25.91 -6.37
CA TYR A 784 -15.61 -27.20 -5.76
C TYR A 784 -14.31 -27.10 -4.95
N ALA A 785 -13.29 -26.47 -5.53
CA ALA A 785 -11.97 -26.34 -4.93
C ALA A 785 -11.85 -25.14 -3.99
N ARG A 786 -12.87 -24.32 -3.86
CA ARG A 786 -12.93 -23.04 -3.13
C ARG A 786 -11.82 -22.09 -3.55
N SER A 787 -12.16 -21.13 -4.38
CA SER A 787 -11.21 -20.10 -4.83
C SER A 787 -11.14 -18.92 -3.87
N GLY A 788 -9.93 -18.37 -3.68
CA GLY A 788 -9.69 -17.09 -3.01
C GLY A 788 -9.16 -16.06 -4.00
N LEU A 789 -9.39 -14.77 -3.74
CA LEU A 789 -8.82 -13.67 -4.53
C LEU A 789 -7.59 -13.09 -3.85
N LEU A 790 -6.49 -12.98 -4.61
CA LEU A 790 -5.29 -12.22 -4.24
C LEU A 790 -5.39 -10.83 -4.87
N SER A 791 -5.95 -9.89 -4.15
CA SER A 791 -6.20 -8.53 -4.64
C SER A 791 -4.93 -7.69 -4.82
N ASP A 792 -3.84 -8.08 -4.19
CA ASP A 792 -2.53 -7.40 -4.21
C ASP A 792 -1.52 -8.01 -5.20
N VAL A 793 -1.89 -9.08 -5.91
CA VAL A 793 -1.13 -9.65 -7.03
C VAL A 793 -1.95 -9.45 -8.30
N GLN A 794 -1.33 -8.81 -9.31
CA GLN A 794 -2.03 -8.48 -10.55
C GLN A 794 -1.34 -9.09 -11.76
N LEU A 795 -2.12 -9.74 -12.62
CA LEU A 795 -1.75 -10.19 -13.95
C LEU A 795 -2.30 -9.22 -14.99
N TYR A 796 -1.73 -9.23 -16.19
CA TYR A 796 -2.18 -8.37 -17.29
C TYR A 796 -2.51 -9.20 -18.52
N GLU A 797 -3.56 -8.81 -19.24
CA GLU A 797 -4.02 -9.45 -20.47
C GLU A 797 -4.25 -8.44 -21.58
N GLU A 798 -4.28 -8.95 -22.79
CA GLU A 798 -4.70 -8.15 -23.94
C GLU A 798 -6.22 -8.03 -24.00
N TYR A 799 -6.70 -6.82 -24.25
CA TYR A 799 -8.12 -6.61 -24.53
C TYR A 799 -8.41 -6.80 -26.03
N PRO A 800 -9.54 -7.42 -26.40
CA PRO A 800 -9.88 -7.58 -27.81
C PRO A 800 -9.89 -6.27 -28.56
N SER A 801 -9.12 -6.19 -29.63
CA SER A 801 -9.03 -4.98 -30.46
C SER A 801 -10.25 -4.75 -31.36
N ARG A 802 -11.09 -5.78 -31.59
CA ARG A 802 -12.25 -5.73 -32.48
C ARG A 802 -13.53 -6.14 -31.76
N TYR A 803 -14.61 -5.39 -31.99
CA TYR A 803 -15.95 -5.71 -31.47
C TYR A 803 -16.40 -7.14 -31.79
N SER A 804 -16.17 -7.61 -33.03
CA SER A 804 -16.54 -8.99 -33.44
C SER A 804 -15.83 -10.07 -32.61
N ALA A 805 -14.57 -9.86 -32.26
CA ALA A 805 -13.81 -10.78 -31.41
C ALA A 805 -14.37 -10.79 -29.97
N ASP A 806 -14.72 -9.64 -29.44
CA ASP A 806 -15.32 -9.53 -28.10
C ASP A 806 -16.72 -10.15 -28.05
N VAL A 807 -17.57 -9.93 -29.06
CA VAL A 807 -18.88 -10.57 -29.16
C VAL A 807 -18.76 -12.10 -29.25
N SER A 808 -17.80 -12.60 -30.06
CA SER A 808 -17.55 -14.04 -30.15
C SER A 808 -17.11 -14.63 -28.80
N ARG A 809 -16.25 -13.92 -28.07
CA ARG A 809 -15.82 -14.31 -26.72
C ARG A 809 -17.00 -14.33 -25.73
N ARG A 810 -17.82 -13.27 -25.68
CA ARG A 810 -19.00 -13.18 -24.82
C ARG A 810 -20.05 -14.24 -25.14
N ARG A 811 -20.28 -14.53 -26.43
CA ARG A 811 -21.18 -15.63 -26.87
C ARG A 811 -20.73 -16.97 -26.30
N ARG A 812 -19.43 -17.26 -26.35
CA ARG A 812 -18.88 -18.50 -25.81
C ARG A 812 -19.07 -18.61 -24.30
N TRP A 813 -18.85 -17.50 -23.56
CA TRP A 813 -19.07 -17.44 -22.12
C TRP A 813 -20.52 -17.65 -21.74
N ILE A 814 -21.44 -16.90 -22.36
CA ILE A 814 -22.89 -17.06 -22.10
C ILE A 814 -23.35 -18.49 -22.39
N ARG A 815 -22.89 -19.10 -23.51
CA ARG A 815 -23.19 -20.50 -23.80
C ARG A 815 -22.68 -21.44 -22.70
N GLY A 816 -21.45 -21.19 -22.20
CA GLY A 816 -20.89 -21.96 -21.09
C GLY A 816 -21.68 -21.81 -19.80
N ASP A 817 -22.10 -20.59 -19.44
CA ASP A 817 -22.91 -20.34 -18.24
C ASP A 817 -24.25 -21.09 -18.29
N TRP A 818 -24.93 -21.08 -19.46
CA TRP A 818 -26.19 -21.81 -19.64
C TRP A 818 -26.03 -23.33 -19.55
N GLN A 819 -24.87 -23.88 -19.88
CA GLN A 819 -24.59 -25.29 -19.67
C GLN A 819 -24.54 -25.66 -18.17
N LEU A 820 -24.21 -24.69 -17.30
CA LEU A 820 -24.16 -24.86 -15.86
C LEU A 820 -25.51 -24.74 -15.16
N VAL A 821 -26.61 -24.42 -15.85
CA VAL A 821 -27.96 -24.26 -15.25
C VAL A 821 -28.39 -25.46 -14.40
N ARG A 822 -27.96 -26.68 -14.78
CA ARG A 822 -28.29 -27.90 -14.06
C ARG A 822 -27.66 -27.94 -12.64
N TRP A 823 -26.61 -27.18 -12.41
CA TRP A 823 -25.99 -27.06 -11.06
C TRP A 823 -26.77 -26.17 -10.08
N LEU A 824 -27.83 -25.52 -10.56
CA LEU A 824 -28.80 -24.84 -9.67
C LEU A 824 -29.79 -25.83 -9.03
N LEU A 825 -29.85 -27.08 -9.53
CA LEU A 825 -30.77 -28.09 -9.06
C LEU A 825 -30.20 -28.88 -7.87
N PRO A 826 -31.05 -29.50 -7.03
CA PRO A 826 -30.61 -30.33 -5.88
C PRO A 826 -29.79 -31.56 -6.30
N ARG A 827 -29.92 -32.02 -7.53
CA ARG A 827 -29.15 -33.14 -8.11
C ARG A 827 -28.47 -32.72 -9.39
N VAL A 828 -27.16 -32.88 -9.42
CA VAL A 828 -26.27 -32.46 -10.51
C VAL A 828 -25.80 -33.64 -11.34
N PRO A 829 -25.44 -33.45 -12.64
CA PRO A 829 -24.86 -34.51 -13.46
C PRO A 829 -23.43 -34.84 -12.96
N GLY A 830 -23.15 -36.14 -12.76
CA GLY A 830 -21.81 -36.62 -12.44
C GLY A 830 -21.12 -37.21 -13.65
N PHE A 831 -19.86 -37.63 -13.53
CA PHE A 831 -18.98 -38.16 -14.57
C PHE A 831 -19.60 -39.32 -15.35
N SER A 832 -20.20 -40.27 -14.65
CA SER A 832 -20.80 -41.50 -15.27
C SER A 832 -22.24 -41.29 -15.79
N GLY A 833 -22.73 -40.06 -15.95
CA GLY A 833 -24.11 -39.77 -16.32
C GLY A 833 -25.14 -39.96 -15.19
N ARG A 834 -24.75 -40.51 -14.04
CA ARG A 834 -25.60 -40.60 -12.84
C ARG A 834 -25.75 -39.26 -12.15
N ARG A 835 -26.95 -38.94 -11.66
CA ARG A 835 -27.20 -37.72 -10.90
C ARG A 835 -26.70 -37.88 -9.45
N GLN A 836 -25.91 -36.93 -8.99
CA GLN A 836 -25.38 -36.86 -7.62
C GLN A 836 -26.07 -35.74 -6.84
N LYS A 837 -26.04 -35.81 -5.48
CA LYS A 837 -26.46 -34.69 -4.65
C LYS A 837 -25.56 -33.48 -4.94
N ASN A 838 -26.17 -32.31 -5.06
CA ASN A 838 -25.39 -31.08 -5.31
C ASN A 838 -24.56 -30.71 -4.08
N PRO A 839 -23.22 -30.65 -4.19
CA PRO A 839 -22.33 -30.33 -3.07
C PRO A 839 -22.05 -28.82 -2.94
N LEU A 840 -22.56 -27.99 -3.88
CA LEU A 840 -22.26 -26.58 -3.92
C LEU A 840 -22.86 -25.82 -2.74
N SER A 841 -22.18 -24.73 -2.32
CA SER A 841 -22.67 -23.83 -1.30
C SER A 841 -23.79 -22.92 -1.81
N ALA A 842 -24.57 -22.33 -0.92
CA ALA A 842 -25.55 -21.33 -1.31
C ALA A 842 -24.91 -20.12 -2.03
N LEU A 843 -23.69 -19.71 -1.63
CA LEU A 843 -22.93 -18.69 -2.33
C LEU A 843 -22.55 -19.13 -3.75
N SER A 844 -22.08 -20.37 -3.93
CA SER A 844 -21.78 -20.93 -5.24
C SER A 844 -23.02 -20.97 -6.16
N LEU A 845 -24.18 -21.36 -5.62
CA LEU A 845 -25.46 -21.31 -6.35
C LEU A 845 -25.82 -19.88 -6.74
N TRP A 846 -25.62 -18.93 -5.86
CA TRP A 846 -25.83 -17.51 -6.17
C TRP A 846 -24.92 -17.03 -7.32
N LYS A 847 -23.62 -17.36 -7.29
CA LYS A 847 -22.66 -16.98 -8.35
C LYS A 847 -23.10 -17.52 -9.72
N LEU A 848 -23.53 -18.79 -9.77
CA LEU A 848 -24.06 -19.40 -11.00
C LEU A 848 -25.35 -18.75 -11.47
N PHE A 849 -26.28 -18.49 -10.55
CA PHE A 849 -27.56 -17.82 -10.86
C PHE A 849 -27.34 -16.39 -11.36
N ASP A 850 -26.43 -15.66 -10.75
CA ASP A 850 -26.13 -14.28 -11.13
C ASP A 850 -25.55 -14.18 -12.55
N ASN A 851 -24.67 -15.11 -12.96
CA ASN A 851 -24.18 -15.17 -14.34
C ASN A 851 -25.32 -15.38 -15.34
N LEU A 852 -26.23 -16.31 -15.05
CA LEU A 852 -27.39 -16.54 -15.92
C LEU A 852 -28.30 -15.31 -15.99
N ARG A 853 -28.61 -14.71 -14.86
CA ARG A 853 -29.41 -13.50 -14.74
C ARG A 853 -28.80 -12.35 -15.55
N ARG A 854 -27.49 -12.13 -15.43
CA ARG A 854 -26.75 -11.09 -16.19
C ARG A 854 -26.83 -11.32 -17.71
N SER A 855 -26.79 -12.57 -18.15
CA SER A 855 -26.87 -12.90 -19.58
C SER A 855 -28.23 -12.53 -20.20
N LEU A 856 -29.32 -12.54 -19.42
CA LEU A 856 -30.68 -12.18 -19.85
C LEU A 856 -30.92 -10.65 -19.84
N MET A 857 -30.09 -9.90 -19.13
CA MET A 857 -30.30 -8.48 -18.89
C MET A 857 -30.40 -7.61 -20.15
N PRO A 858 -29.51 -7.71 -21.17
CA PRO A 858 -29.61 -6.88 -22.38
C PRO A 858 -30.93 -7.08 -23.12
N SER A 859 -31.39 -8.34 -23.27
CA SER A 859 -32.63 -8.68 -23.91
C SER A 859 -33.85 -8.17 -23.13
N ALA A 860 -33.81 -8.36 -21.79
CA ALA A 860 -34.90 -7.87 -20.91
C ALA A 860 -35.05 -6.35 -20.96
N LEU A 861 -33.91 -5.63 -20.91
CA LEU A 861 -33.92 -4.16 -20.99
C LEU A 861 -34.47 -3.66 -22.34
N THR A 862 -34.01 -4.28 -23.44
CA THR A 862 -34.50 -3.94 -24.79
C THR A 862 -36.01 -4.13 -24.89
N LEU A 863 -36.52 -5.30 -24.45
CA LEU A 863 -37.97 -5.57 -24.46
C LEU A 863 -38.73 -4.64 -23.54
N LEU A 864 -38.20 -4.32 -22.35
CA LEU A 864 -38.84 -3.38 -21.43
C LEU A 864 -38.97 -1.97 -22.02
N LEU A 865 -37.91 -1.50 -22.71
CA LEU A 865 -37.93 -0.20 -23.41
C LEU A 865 -38.92 -0.20 -24.57
N LEU A 866 -38.96 -1.24 -25.39
CA LEU A 866 -39.91 -1.37 -26.49
C LEU A 866 -41.37 -1.38 -26.00
N LEU A 867 -41.67 -2.14 -24.95
CA LEU A 867 -42.97 -2.15 -24.31
C LEU A 867 -43.34 -0.78 -23.73
N GLY A 868 -42.39 -0.10 -23.08
CA GLY A 868 -42.61 1.25 -22.56
C GLY A 868 -42.92 2.28 -23.66
N TRP A 869 -42.20 2.23 -24.77
CA TRP A 869 -42.46 3.13 -25.91
C TRP A 869 -43.76 2.86 -26.65
N THR A 870 -44.23 1.61 -26.66
CA THR A 870 -45.52 1.28 -27.31
C THR A 870 -46.73 1.70 -26.47
N ALA A 871 -46.50 2.05 -25.18
CA ALA A 871 -47.55 2.44 -24.25
C ALA A 871 -47.61 3.95 -23.97
N LEU A 872 -46.58 4.67 -24.39
CA LEU A 872 -46.55 6.13 -24.43
C LEU A 872 -47.11 6.64 -25.74
#